data_3363830ef1c9409b3c735561104c613a
#
_entry.id   3363830ef1c9409b3c735561104c613a
#
_cell.length_a   1.000
_cell.length_b   1.000
_cell.length_c   1.000
_cell.angle_alpha   90.00
_cell.angle_beta   90.00
_cell.angle_gamma   90.00
#
_symmetry.space_group_name_H-M   'P 1'
#
loop_
_entity.id
_entity.type
_entity.pdbx_description
1 polymer ?
#
loop_
_entity_poly.entity_id
_entity_poly.type
_entity_poly.pdbx_seq_one_letter_code
_entity_poly.pdbx_strand_id
1 'polypeptide(L)'
;MFPHPLGVQAHADGLGIGYNPTPSIDHSFKDGKKFQTGTSYKYPYRESMRIGLRNVASESTVLDRCSDWDVTALWKSGDDELRATFAHGSPFVYFERKSEHPIQIKFSAPPINRNAQPVNPLVFEQKNITSKHTNTVGAFVLSINAGKNVGIGSKARLVYDFDGDGKTDRTETFGMFPTDPAESTFEKYSSEKQIVDQGLTQGEMRDFANGSIRLEFWKCFGTGAVSLDLTNCKLNLPIKNGELHLTAKGEMVPSSSNGTITLEDRPAPKPASIFFRNKNVLGVTVDNTHYGIFAPTGSNWTEEGKNLTSKSTDHINSTLADRDYMSIAVLPDASEKSLKFYQRFAYAFPIETRVGYQYDEKAARVRTTFSAKTVPKEGENRETIFALYRHQHLHLETRDTLTTYQYASPRGTMKVVTGKEFVTSTPFTGVLPTLPNAKGEEQKLGKLVETFAKDLLSRDRRFQADDTYWNGKEFGKISEVIQIAEQLGKSKIRQQLVNVLKTRIENWADANEKFFFYYDADWNTLIGYPDSYGSADQLNDHHFHYSYFIKAAATIAQFDPEWVKKENYGDFIDLLIRNCSNIERNDPQFPWMRNFDPYAGHSWAAGHAGFASGNNQESSSESMNFAAALILYGEATNNRRIRDMGIYWYATESEAIRNYWFDTDQAVFPGGYGHRCAGMVWSDGATYGTWWTANPEEIHGINFLPLTGASLYLATDPKYIERNFANMLSSNKSFHEIGFEGNPKNIDKWHDVLHEYLAMSDADQAIKRHLKNGDQVGSEFGESKVHTAQWFGAWKSLGHFDSKTTANIPTAAVFINDDVKTYVVHNLGKKSKVVAFSDGVQMRVSPGLNVKKHSIER
;
A
#
# COMPACT_ATOMS: atom_id res chain seq x y z
N MET A 1 -11.58 -7.75 -1.82
CA MET A 1 -11.43 -6.39 -2.38
C MET A 1 -11.78 -5.37 -1.31
N PHE A 2 -11.14 -4.21 -1.32
CA PHE A 2 -11.26 -3.20 -0.27
C PHE A 2 -11.67 -1.82 -0.83
N PRO A 3 -12.92 -1.68 -1.30
CA PRO A 3 -13.43 -0.39 -1.80
C PRO A 3 -13.82 0.58 -0.68
N HIS A 4 -13.05 0.68 0.37
CA HIS A 4 -13.40 1.40 1.62
C HIS A 4 -14.49 2.48 1.46
N PRO A 5 -15.39 2.62 2.46
CA PRO A 5 -15.30 1.98 3.79
C PRO A 5 -15.64 0.49 3.81
N LEU A 6 -16.21 -0.05 2.76
CA LEU A 6 -16.60 -1.46 2.68
C LEU A 6 -15.41 -2.37 2.33
N GLY A 7 -15.47 -3.61 2.81
CA GLY A 7 -14.78 -4.74 2.25
C GLY A 7 -15.79 -5.64 1.53
N VAL A 8 -15.42 -6.25 0.40
CA VAL A 8 -16.28 -7.14 -0.35
C VAL A 8 -15.51 -8.38 -0.81
N GLN A 9 -16.23 -9.51 -0.87
CA GLN A 9 -15.68 -10.78 -1.34
C GLN A 9 -16.69 -11.49 -2.22
N ALA A 10 -16.26 -11.88 -3.42
CA ALA A 10 -17.09 -12.68 -4.31
C ALA A 10 -17.08 -14.16 -3.86
N HIS A 11 -18.25 -14.77 -3.83
CA HIS A 11 -18.49 -16.20 -3.57
C HIS A 11 -19.39 -16.77 -4.67
N ALA A 12 -19.44 -18.07 -4.82
CA ALA A 12 -20.30 -18.72 -5.82
C ALA A 12 -21.78 -18.34 -5.66
N ASP A 13 -22.24 -18.11 -4.44
CA ASP A 13 -23.63 -17.78 -4.10
C ASP A 13 -23.91 -16.29 -3.90
N GLY A 14 -22.97 -15.40 -4.29
CA GLY A 14 -23.16 -13.95 -4.26
C GLY A 14 -21.99 -13.15 -3.71
N LEU A 15 -22.26 -11.90 -3.34
CA LEU A 15 -21.29 -10.96 -2.79
C LEU A 15 -21.40 -10.89 -1.27
N GLY A 16 -20.29 -11.21 -0.60
CA GLY A 16 -20.09 -10.90 0.81
C GLY A 16 -19.75 -9.43 1.00
N ILE A 17 -20.38 -8.78 1.97
CA ILE A 17 -20.17 -7.37 2.32
C ILE A 17 -19.86 -7.27 3.80
N GLY A 18 -18.88 -6.45 4.14
CA GLY A 18 -18.54 -6.14 5.51
C GLY A 18 -17.91 -4.76 5.70
N TYR A 19 -17.98 -4.27 6.92
CA TYR A 19 -17.24 -3.09 7.36
C TYR A 19 -16.64 -3.39 8.72
N ASN A 20 -15.34 -3.22 8.84
CA ASN A 20 -14.64 -3.40 10.10
C ASN A 20 -13.94 -2.08 10.49
N PRO A 21 -14.49 -1.33 11.46
CA PRO A 21 -13.90 -0.07 11.92
C PRO A 21 -12.74 -0.24 12.90
N THR A 22 -12.43 -1.48 13.30
CA THR A 22 -11.49 -1.77 14.36
C THR A 22 -10.24 -2.48 13.81
N PRO A 23 -9.05 -1.90 13.97
CA PRO A 23 -7.83 -2.56 13.53
C PRO A 23 -7.44 -3.73 14.43
N SER A 24 -6.77 -4.70 13.84
CA SER A 24 -5.89 -5.63 14.56
C SER A 24 -4.46 -5.12 14.52
N ILE A 25 -3.70 -5.40 15.58
CA ILE A 25 -2.29 -5.02 15.71
C ILE A 25 -1.45 -6.29 15.82
N ASP A 26 -0.48 -6.42 14.94
CA ASP A 26 0.45 -7.54 14.96
C ASP A 26 1.73 -7.19 15.72
N HIS A 27 2.36 -8.21 16.27
CA HIS A 27 3.61 -8.09 16.99
C HIS A 27 4.59 -9.16 16.49
N SER A 28 5.85 -8.84 16.34
CA SER A 28 6.86 -9.81 15.89
C SER A 28 7.59 -10.48 17.03
N PHE A 29 7.82 -11.79 16.89
CA PHE A 29 8.50 -12.64 17.87
C PHE A 29 9.66 -13.38 17.21
N LYS A 30 10.71 -13.60 17.99
CA LYS A 30 11.80 -14.52 17.64
C LYS A 30 12.14 -15.37 18.87
N ASP A 31 12.26 -16.69 18.66
CA ASP A 31 12.57 -17.65 19.72
C ASP A 31 11.69 -17.51 20.97
N GLY A 32 10.41 -17.22 20.75
CA GLY A 32 9.43 -17.04 21.79
C GLY A 32 9.48 -15.70 22.55
N LYS A 33 10.39 -14.81 22.20
CA LYS A 33 10.47 -13.49 22.78
C LYS A 33 9.90 -12.45 21.82
N LYS A 34 9.02 -11.59 22.36
CA LYS A 34 8.51 -10.43 21.64
C LYS A 34 9.64 -9.42 21.49
N PHE A 35 10.03 -9.12 20.25
CA PHE A 35 11.11 -8.17 20.00
C PHE A 35 10.62 -6.83 19.42
N GLN A 36 9.46 -6.84 18.77
CA GLN A 36 8.83 -5.63 18.29
C GLN A 36 7.34 -5.68 18.59
N THR A 37 6.78 -4.54 19.02
CA THR A 37 5.36 -4.35 19.27
C THR A 37 4.74 -3.49 18.20
N GLY A 38 3.56 -3.88 17.74
CA GLY A 38 2.82 -3.09 16.74
C GLY A 38 3.57 -2.99 15.42
N THR A 39 4.03 -4.13 14.89
CA THR A 39 4.76 -4.18 13.61
C THR A 39 3.85 -4.15 12.40
N SER A 40 2.56 -4.43 12.56
CA SER A 40 1.57 -4.14 11.53
C SER A 40 0.21 -3.86 12.14
N TYR A 41 -0.62 -3.18 11.36
CA TYR A 41 -2.03 -3.04 11.66
C TYR A 41 -2.84 -3.38 10.42
N LYS A 42 -4.00 -4.01 10.63
CA LYS A 42 -4.92 -4.41 9.56
C LYS A 42 -6.36 -4.14 9.98
N TYR A 43 -7.16 -3.78 9.02
CA TYR A 43 -8.62 -3.75 9.12
C TYR A 43 -9.16 -4.94 8.31
N PRO A 44 -9.07 -6.18 8.86
CA PRO A 44 -9.33 -7.38 8.09
C PRO A 44 -10.79 -7.41 7.64
N TYR A 45 -11.00 -7.93 6.45
CA TYR A 45 -12.33 -8.16 5.95
C TYR A 45 -13.10 -9.11 6.91
N ARG A 46 -14.30 -8.67 7.29
CA ARG A 46 -15.24 -9.48 8.05
C ARG A 46 -16.60 -9.40 7.37
N GLU A 47 -17.10 -10.51 6.89
CA GLU A 47 -18.41 -10.57 6.26
C GLU A 47 -19.49 -10.31 7.29
N SER A 48 -20.32 -9.30 7.07
CA SER A 48 -21.52 -9.02 7.85
C SER A 48 -22.75 -9.66 7.22
N MET A 49 -22.77 -9.69 5.91
CA MET A 49 -23.86 -10.30 5.16
C MET A 49 -23.41 -10.72 3.76
N ARG A 50 -24.11 -11.70 3.20
CA ARG A 50 -23.95 -12.16 1.82
C ARG A 50 -25.22 -11.97 1.04
N ILE A 51 -25.09 -11.40 -0.14
CA ILE A 51 -26.21 -11.07 -1.02
C ILE A 51 -26.08 -11.89 -2.30
N GLY A 52 -27.09 -12.69 -2.61
CA GLY A 52 -27.12 -13.55 -3.78
C GLY A 52 -28.55 -13.82 -4.27
N LEU A 53 -28.71 -14.66 -5.27
CA LEU A 53 -29.98 -15.18 -5.69
C LEU A 53 -30.33 -16.44 -4.87
N ARG A 54 -31.56 -16.54 -4.41
CA ARG A 54 -32.01 -17.69 -3.60
C ARG A 54 -31.88 -19.00 -4.36
N ASN A 55 -31.11 -19.95 -3.78
CA ASN A 55 -30.86 -21.27 -4.35
C ASN A 55 -30.16 -21.27 -5.72
N VAL A 56 -29.51 -20.19 -6.09
CA VAL A 56 -28.68 -20.09 -7.31
C VAL A 56 -27.25 -19.90 -6.91
N ALA A 57 -26.37 -20.69 -7.49
CA ALA A 57 -24.91 -20.49 -7.38
C ALA A 57 -24.33 -20.43 -8.80
N SER A 58 -23.34 -19.56 -8.97
CA SER A 58 -22.62 -19.40 -10.22
C SER A 58 -21.31 -20.19 -10.18
N GLU A 59 -20.93 -20.79 -11.29
CA GLU A 59 -19.63 -21.47 -11.41
C GLU A 59 -18.46 -20.49 -11.37
N SER A 60 -18.70 -19.24 -11.81
CA SER A 60 -17.69 -18.18 -11.80
C SER A 60 -18.33 -16.81 -11.62
N THR A 61 -17.56 -15.89 -11.02
CA THR A 61 -17.86 -14.46 -10.99
C THR A 61 -16.95 -13.77 -11.98
N VAL A 62 -17.51 -12.95 -12.86
CA VAL A 62 -16.75 -12.23 -13.87
C VAL A 62 -16.87 -10.72 -13.71
N LEU A 63 -15.89 -9.99 -14.24
CA LEU A 63 -15.97 -8.56 -14.36
C LEU A 63 -16.89 -8.20 -15.52
N ASP A 64 -18.01 -7.54 -15.22
CA ASP A 64 -18.99 -7.10 -16.24
C ASP A 64 -18.61 -5.71 -16.78
N ARG A 65 -18.24 -4.80 -15.86
CA ARG A 65 -17.85 -3.42 -16.18
C ARG A 65 -16.89 -2.86 -15.14
N CYS A 66 -15.98 -2.00 -15.56
CA CYS A 66 -15.23 -1.10 -14.68
C CYS A 66 -15.12 0.29 -15.30
N SER A 67 -14.88 1.26 -14.45
CA SER A 67 -14.46 2.60 -14.87
C SER A 67 -13.32 3.10 -13.97
N ASP A 68 -13.08 4.41 -13.82
CA ASP A 68 -11.85 4.86 -13.18
C ASP A 68 -11.67 4.39 -11.72
N TRP A 69 -12.75 4.19 -10.95
CA TRP A 69 -12.70 3.65 -9.58
C TRP A 69 -13.95 2.86 -9.15
N ASP A 70 -14.80 2.42 -10.07
CA ASP A 70 -15.91 1.51 -9.80
C ASP A 70 -15.79 0.21 -10.59
N VAL A 71 -16.40 -0.81 -10.03
CA VAL A 71 -16.43 -2.17 -10.59
C VAL A 71 -17.85 -2.71 -10.51
N THR A 72 -18.31 -3.41 -11.56
CA THR A 72 -19.51 -4.23 -11.56
C THR A 72 -19.11 -5.69 -11.75
N ALA A 73 -19.39 -6.51 -10.76
CA ALA A 73 -19.23 -7.96 -10.81
C ALA A 73 -20.54 -8.62 -11.26
N LEU A 74 -20.45 -9.70 -12.04
CA LEU A 74 -21.57 -10.46 -12.56
C LEU A 74 -21.48 -11.92 -12.13
N TRP A 75 -22.54 -12.42 -11.52
CA TRP A 75 -22.84 -13.83 -11.31
C TRP A 75 -23.85 -14.30 -12.37
N LYS A 76 -23.54 -15.38 -13.04
CA LYS A 76 -24.41 -15.94 -14.07
C LYS A 76 -24.56 -17.44 -13.89
N SER A 77 -25.81 -17.94 -13.98
CA SER A 77 -26.16 -19.38 -13.95
C SER A 77 -27.32 -19.59 -14.88
N GLY A 78 -27.07 -20.11 -16.08
CA GLY A 78 -28.09 -20.17 -17.14
C GLY A 78 -28.56 -18.79 -17.54
N ASP A 79 -29.89 -18.56 -17.42
CA ASP A 79 -30.53 -17.25 -17.68
C ASP A 79 -30.56 -16.33 -16.47
N ASP A 80 -30.18 -16.81 -15.30
CA ASP A 80 -30.14 -16.04 -14.06
C ASP A 80 -28.89 -15.20 -13.99
N GLU A 81 -29.05 -13.88 -13.75
CA GLU A 81 -27.95 -12.94 -13.61
C GLU A 81 -28.13 -12.06 -12.36
N LEU A 82 -27.05 -11.87 -11.62
CA LEU A 82 -26.96 -10.88 -10.54
C LEU A 82 -25.72 -10.01 -10.79
N ARG A 83 -25.91 -8.70 -10.84
CA ARG A 83 -24.83 -7.70 -10.91
C ARG A 83 -24.70 -7.00 -9.57
N ALA A 84 -23.47 -6.74 -9.16
CA ALA A 84 -23.17 -5.91 -8.00
C ALA A 84 -22.17 -4.84 -8.37
N THR A 85 -22.55 -3.58 -8.22
CA THR A 85 -21.67 -2.41 -8.48
C THR A 85 -21.22 -1.81 -7.16
N PHE A 86 -19.91 -1.61 -7.02
CA PHE A 86 -19.27 -0.98 -5.86
C PHE A 86 -18.08 -0.13 -6.32
N ALA A 87 -17.73 0.86 -5.51
CA ALA A 87 -16.67 1.81 -5.85
C ALA A 87 -15.85 2.20 -4.61
N HIS A 88 -14.60 2.59 -4.80
CA HIS A 88 -13.81 3.23 -3.75
C HIS A 88 -14.56 4.46 -3.21
N GLY A 89 -14.51 4.63 -1.89
CA GLY A 89 -15.19 5.75 -1.23
C GLY A 89 -16.71 5.67 -1.24
N SER A 90 -17.32 4.63 -1.82
CA SER A 90 -18.76 4.46 -1.76
C SER A 90 -19.16 3.65 -0.53
N PRO A 91 -20.04 4.16 0.34
CA PRO A 91 -20.63 3.33 1.39
C PRO A 91 -21.70 2.37 0.86
N PHE A 92 -22.02 2.42 -0.44
CA PHE A 92 -23.05 1.62 -1.08
C PHE A 92 -22.48 0.48 -1.90
N VAL A 93 -23.26 -0.62 -1.96
CA VAL A 93 -23.23 -1.62 -3.03
C VAL A 93 -24.61 -1.64 -3.67
N TYR A 94 -24.64 -1.62 -4.99
CA TYR A 94 -25.86 -1.59 -5.81
C TYR A 94 -26.02 -2.91 -6.53
N PHE A 95 -27.20 -3.53 -6.42
CA PHE A 95 -27.53 -4.82 -7.02
C PHE A 95 -28.57 -4.67 -8.10
N GLU A 96 -28.36 -5.33 -9.22
CA GLU A 96 -29.33 -5.50 -10.31
C GLU A 96 -29.47 -6.99 -10.63
N ARG A 97 -30.70 -7.44 -10.81
CA ARG A 97 -31.01 -8.84 -11.06
C ARG A 97 -31.73 -9.01 -12.38
N LYS A 98 -31.44 -10.10 -13.08
CA LYS A 98 -32.25 -10.65 -14.15
C LYS A 98 -32.45 -12.12 -13.83
N SER A 99 -33.58 -12.44 -13.12
CA SER A 99 -33.85 -13.78 -12.59
C SER A 99 -35.25 -13.83 -12.02
N GLU A 100 -35.88 -14.99 -12.09
CA GLU A 100 -37.12 -15.29 -11.37
C GLU A 100 -36.87 -15.54 -9.86
N HIS A 101 -35.63 -15.87 -9.49
CA HIS A 101 -35.26 -16.09 -8.09
C HIS A 101 -35.14 -14.78 -7.31
N PRO A 102 -35.69 -14.68 -6.10
CA PRO A 102 -35.56 -13.47 -5.27
C PRO A 102 -34.09 -13.22 -4.84
N ILE A 103 -33.74 -11.97 -4.61
CA ILE A 103 -32.49 -11.63 -3.92
C ILE A 103 -32.61 -12.04 -2.46
N GLN A 104 -31.67 -12.86 -2.00
CA GLN A 104 -31.57 -13.31 -0.62
C GLN A 104 -30.41 -12.62 0.08
N ILE A 105 -30.61 -12.18 1.32
CA ILE A 105 -29.60 -11.63 2.20
C ILE A 105 -29.39 -12.61 3.35
N LYS A 106 -28.18 -13.18 3.40
CA LYS A 106 -27.76 -14.06 4.49
C LYS A 106 -26.92 -13.25 5.46
N PHE A 107 -27.31 -13.14 6.70
CA PHE A 107 -26.47 -12.50 7.70
C PHE A 107 -25.39 -13.45 8.16
N SER A 108 -24.15 -13.01 8.14
CA SER A 108 -22.99 -13.75 8.64
C SER A 108 -22.92 -13.61 10.16
N ALA A 109 -23.97 -14.03 10.86
CA ALA A 109 -23.87 -14.28 12.28
C ALA A 109 -23.01 -15.53 12.46
N PRO A 110 -21.95 -15.51 13.27
CA PRO A 110 -21.30 -16.75 13.67
C PRO A 110 -22.36 -17.64 14.34
N PRO A 111 -22.30 -18.95 14.14
CA PRO A 111 -23.29 -19.86 14.68
C PRO A 111 -23.36 -19.68 16.21
N ILE A 112 -24.53 -19.32 16.70
CA ILE A 112 -24.84 -19.31 18.14
C ILE A 112 -24.91 -20.75 18.57
N ASN A 113 -24.03 -21.19 19.45
CA ASN A 113 -24.28 -22.42 20.15
C ASN A 113 -25.47 -22.19 21.12
N ARG A 114 -26.49 -23.04 21.02
CA ARG A 114 -27.80 -22.88 21.72
C ARG A 114 -27.72 -23.08 23.24
N ASN A 115 -26.58 -23.48 23.76
CA ASN A 115 -26.38 -23.79 25.18
C ASN A 115 -25.42 -22.83 25.88
N ALA A 116 -25.52 -21.53 25.58
CA ALA A 116 -24.72 -20.50 26.26
C ALA A 116 -24.80 -20.62 27.76
N GLN A 117 -23.85 -21.32 28.34
CA GLN A 117 -23.61 -21.36 29.78
C GLN A 117 -22.34 -20.59 30.08
N PRO A 118 -22.31 -19.77 31.12
CA PRO A 118 -21.06 -19.14 31.57
C PRO A 118 -20.09 -20.24 32.00
N VAL A 119 -18.95 -20.32 31.35
CA VAL A 119 -17.95 -21.36 31.63
C VAL A 119 -16.86 -20.76 32.50
N ASN A 120 -16.68 -21.28 33.68
CA ASN A 120 -15.59 -21.01 34.60
C ASN A 120 -14.51 -22.10 34.48
N PRO A 121 -13.27 -21.78 34.69
CA PRO A 121 -12.18 -21.85 33.72
C PRO A 121 -12.28 -23.11 32.86
N LEU A 122 -12.19 -22.97 31.57
CA LEU A 122 -12.22 -24.07 30.64
C LEU A 122 -10.97 -24.93 30.74
N VAL A 123 -11.18 -26.15 31.19
CA VAL A 123 -10.22 -27.23 30.99
C VAL A 123 -10.52 -27.85 29.63
N PHE A 124 -9.62 -27.66 28.67
CA PHE A 124 -9.76 -28.26 27.36
C PHE A 124 -9.37 -29.71 27.41
N GLU A 125 -10.33 -30.60 27.24
CA GLU A 125 -10.12 -32.03 27.04
C GLU A 125 -10.31 -32.44 25.60
N GLN A 126 -9.79 -31.75 24.70
CA GLN A 126 -9.84 -32.27 23.38
C GLN A 126 -8.47 -32.68 22.87
N LYS A 127 -8.70 -33.59 22.31
CA LYS A 127 -7.98 -34.73 21.86
C LYS A 127 -7.24 -34.44 20.59
N ASN A 128 -6.81 -34.90 19.75
CA ASN A 128 -5.92 -34.71 18.64
C ASN A 128 -6.67 -34.25 17.40
N ILE A 129 -6.19 -33.18 16.80
CA ILE A 129 -6.66 -32.77 15.48
C ILE A 129 -5.61 -33.21 14.49
N THR A 130 -5.97 -34.17 13.64
CA THR A 130 -5.04 -34.78 12.70
C THR A 130 -5.28 -34.25 11.31
N SER A 131 -4.21 -33.84 10.65
CA SER A 131 -4.21 -33.39 9.26
C SER A 131 -3.14 -34.15 8.50
N LYS A 132 -3.47 -34.78 7.36
CA LYS A 132 -2.54 -35.53 6.52
C LYS A 132 -1.95 -34.65 5.44
N HIS A 133 -0.64 -34.71 5.27
CA HIS A 133 0.10 -33.89 4.31
C HIS A 133 1.06 -34.70 3.50
N THR A 134 1.22 -34.27 2.25
CA THR A 134 2.27 -34.73 1.36
C THR A 134 3.10 -33.54 0.88
N ASN A 135 4.35 -33.45 1.31
CA ASN A 135 5.39 -32.52 0.80
C ASN A 135 5.02 -31.04 0.77
N THR A 136 4.81 -30.40 1.94
CA THR A 136 4.43 -29.01 1.90
C THR A 136 4.93 -28.18 3.07
N VAL A 137 5.14 -26.91 2.78
CA VAL A 137 5.25 -25.86 3.80
C VAL A 137 3.86 -25.56 4.30
N GLY A 138 3.64 -25.69 5.58
CA GLY A 138 2.35 -25.49 6.21
C GLY A 138 2.38 -24.53 7.38
N ALA A 139 1.28 -23.81 7.60
CA ALA A 139 1.08 -23.00 8.78
C ALA A 139 -0.01 -23.58 9.66
N PHE A 140 0.26 -23.66 10.97
CA PHE A 140 -0.80 -23.81 11.96
C PHE A 140 -1.16 -22.44 12.49
N VAL A 141 -2.44 -22.16 12.50
CA VAL A 141 -2.97 -20.91 13.04
C VAL A 141 -3.83 -21.27 14.25
N LEU A 142 -3.40 -20.78 15.41
CA LEU A 142 -4.20 -20.82 16.62
C LEU A 142 -4.76 -19.42 16.87
N SER A 143 -6.05 -19.25 16.71
CA SER A 143 -6.73 -17.98 17.03
C SER A 143 -7.49 -18.12 18.32
N ILE A 144 -7.22 -17.21 19.26
CA ILE A 144 -7.90 -17.09 20.54
C ILE A 144 -8.62 -15.76 20.55
N ASN A 145 -9.95 -15.80 20.61
CA ASN A 145 -10.76 -14.61 20.70
C ASN A 145 -11.45 -14.59 22.07
N ALA A 146 -10.85 -13.94 23.02
CA ALA A 146 -11.25 -14.07 24.40
C ALA A 146 -11.32 -12.78 25.21
N GLY A 147 -11.78 -11.69 24.63
CA GLY A 147 -11.94 -10.44 25.38
C GLY A 147 -10.65 -9.92 26.06
N LYS A 148 -10.72 -8.82 26.75
CA LYS A 148 -9.57 -8.06 27.25
C LYS A 148 -8.69 -8.74 28.32
N ASN A 149 -9.01 -9.92 28.82
CA ASN A 149 -8.27 -10.55 29.92
C ASN A 149 -8.13 -12.07 29.72
N VAL A 150 -7.37 -12.46 28.69
CA VAL A 150 -7.08 -13.88 28.46
C VAL A 150 -5.75 -14.24 29.07
N GLY A 151 -5.78 -15.14 30.05
CA GLY A 151 -4.59 -15.84 30.51
C GLY A 151 -4.59 -17.25 29.96
N ILE A 152 -3.65 -17.59 29.07
CA ILE A 152 -3.40 -18.97 28.67
C ILE A 152 -2.18 -19.44 29.44
N GLY A 153 -2.36 -20.32 30.41
CA GLY A 153 -1.27 -20.91 31.17
C GLY A 153 -1.01 -22.33 30.77
N SER A 154 -0.68 -22.63 29.48
CA SER A 154 -0.63 -24.03 29.10
C SER A 154 0.27 -24.31 27.92
N LYS A 155 0.57 -25.56 27.74
CA LYS A 155 1.44 -26.07 26.67
C LYS A 155 0.60 -26.76 25.61
N ALA A 156 0.70 -26.31 24.37
CA ALA A 156 0.19 -27.03 23.21
C ALA A 156 1.27 -27.93 22.66
N ARG A 157 0.91 -29.11 22.19
CA ARG A 157 1.85 -30.04 21.58
C ARG A 157 1.47 -30.31 20.12
N LEU A 158 2.44 -30.17 19.23
CA LEU A 158 2.35 -30.71 17.88
C LEU A 158 2.87 -32.14 17.89
N VAL A 159 2.06 -33.06 17.46
CA VAL A 159 2.36 -34.48 17.41
C VAL A 159 2.46 -34.91 15.95
N TYR A 160 3.56 -35.51 15.58
CA TYR A 160 3.86 -35.94 14.23
C TYR A 160 3.80 -37.45 14.12
N ASP A 161 3.20 -37.91 13.06
CA ASP A 161 3.18 -39.29 12.59
C ASP A 161 3.59 -39.22 11.10
N PHE A 162 4.85 -39.41 10.80
CA PHE A 162 5.41 -39.20 9.47
C PHE A 162 5.14 -40.36 8.50
N ASP A 163 4.98 -41.57 9.00
CA ASP A 163 4.75 -42.76 8.18
C ASP A 163 3.28 -43.23 8.15
N GLY A 164 2.45 -42.65 8.98
CA GLY A 164 1.01 -42.89 9.01
C GLY A 164 0.63 -44.20 9.73
N ASP A 165 1.53 -44.76 10.58
CA ASP A 165 1.30 -45.99 11.31
C ASP A 165 0.42 -45.81 12.57
N GLY A 166 0.05 -44.57 12.87
CA GLY A 166 -0.77 -44.19 14.04
C GLY A 166 0.04 -44.02 15.32
N LYS A 167 1.35 -44.12 15.28
CA LYS A 167 2.25 -43.85 16.41
C LYS A 167 2.87 -42.47 16.29
N THR A 168 3.31 -41.97 17.42
CA THR A 168 3.96 -40.66 17.49
C THR A 168 5.44 -40.79 17.19
N ASP A 169 5.87 -40.24 16.04
CA ASP A 169 7.26 -40.17 15.68
C ASP A 169 7.98 -39.04 16.37
N ARG A 170 7.23 -37.93 16.61
CA ARG A 170 7.79 -36.72 17.18
C ARG A 170 6.73 -35.87 17.89
N THR A 171 7.15 -35.14 18.91
CA THR A 171 6.33 -34.15 19.60
C THR A 171 7.10 -32.86 19.78
N GLU A 172 6.47 -31.74 19.47
CA GLU A 172 6.95 -30.39 19.79
C GLU A 172 5.97 -29.71 20.75
N THR A 173 6.49 -29.07 21.76
CA THR A 173 5.70 -28.43 22.82
C THR A 173 5.90 -26.91 22.75
N PHE A 174 4.81 -26.18 22.79
CA PHE A 174 4.79 -24.73 22.80
C PHE A 174 4.13 -24.24 24.09
N GLY A 175 4.75 -23.25 24.73
CA GLY A 175 4.09 -22.47 25.75
C GLY A 175 3.20 -21.42 25.12
N MET A 176 1.95 -21.32 25.53
CA MET A 176 0.98 -20.36 25.04
C MET A 176 0.57 -19.43 26.19
N PHE A 177 0.87 -18.19 26.08
CA PHE A 177 0.59 -17.19 27.11
C PHE A 177 0.25 -15.86 26.53
N PRO A 178 -0.71 -15.18 26.96
CA PRO A 178 -0.43 -14.11 27.91
C PRO A 178 -1.58 -13.79 28.85
N THR A 179 -1.23 -13.23 29.96
CA THR A 179 -2.16 -12.51 30.83
C THR A 179 -2.32 -11.05 30.37
N ASP A 180 -1.32 -10.50 29.71
CA ASP A 180 -1.31 -9.16 29.14
C ASP A 180 -0.62 -9.21 27.76
N PRO A 181 -1.20 -8.67 26.70
CA PRO A 181 -0.56 -8.57 25.38
C PRO A 181 0.79 -7.84 25.41
N ALA A 182 1.01 -6.94 26.37
CA ALA A 182 2.28 -6.24 26.57
C ALA A 182 3.36 -7.11 27.23
N GLU A 183 2.97 -8.14 27.98
CA GLU A 183 3.85 -9.02 28.73
C GLU A 183 3.92 -10.45 28.19
N SER A 184 3.33 -10.71 27.04
CA SER A 184 3.27 -12.05 26.50
C SER A 184 4.64 -12.61 26.14
N THR A 185 5.01 -13.70 26.80
CA THR A 185 6.16 -14.53 26.43
C THR A 185 5.67 -15.80 25.77
N PHE A 186 6.17 -16.04 24.58
CA PHE A 186 5.99 -17.30 23.88
C PHE A 186 7.23 -18.17 24.15
N GLU A 187 7.05 -19.27 24.85
CA GLU A 187 8.14 -20.23 25.10
C GLU A 187 8.04 -21.40 24.15
N LYS A 188 9.12 -21.67 23.46
CA LYS A 188 9.29 -22.81 22.58
C LYS A 188 10.09 -23.88 23.27
N TYR A 189 9.55 -25.10 23.33
CA TYR A 189 10.19 -26.28 23.90
C TYR A 189 10.44 -27.30 22.79
N SER A 190 11.54 -27.18 22.10
CA SER A 190 12.06 -28.24 21.24
C SER A 190 13.57 -28.08 21.12
N SER A 191 14.29 -29.17 20.86
CA SER A 191 15.73 -29.06 20.64
C SER A 191 15.98 -28.30 19.33
N GLU A 192 16.88 -27.32 19.34
CA GLU A 192 17.24 -26.52 18.17
C GLU A 192 17.53 -27.34 16.92
N LYS A 193 18.18 -28.50 17.09
CA LYS A 193 18.53 -29.41 15.99
C LYS A 193 17.29 -29.94 15.26
N GLN A 194 16.25 -30.30 16.00
CA GLN A 194 15.01 -30.82 15.41
C GLN A 194 14.19 -29.75 14.69
N ILE A 195 14.39 -28.48 15.05
CA ILE A 195 13.72 -27.35 14.42
C ILE A 195 14.30 -27.02 13.07
N VAL A 196 15.64 -27.02 12.98
CA VAL A 196 16.37 -26.75 11.73
C VAL A 196 16.04 -27.81 10.69
N ASP A 197 15.98 -29.07 11.09
CA ASP A 197 15.66 -30.18 10.18
C ASP A 197 14.23 -30.18 9.67
N GLN A 198 13.33 -29.42 10.29
CA GLN A 198 11.90 -29.40 9.98
C GLN A 198 11.30 -28.00 9.73
N GLY A 199 12.14 -26.98 9.74
CA GLY A 199 11.78 -25.65 9.25
C GLY A 199 10.75 -24.85 10.05
N LEU A 200 10.68 -24.98 11.38
CA LEU A 200 9.86 -24.05 12.17
C LEU A 200 10.62 -22.73 12.30
N THR A 201 10.19 -21.70 11.61
CA THR A 201 10.98 -20.49 11.48
C THR A 201 10.46 -19.31 12.29
N GLN A 202 9.15 -19.13 12.47
CA GLN A 202 8.60 -17.98 13.16
C GLN A 202 7.19 -18.23 13.70
N GLY A 203 6.84 -17.55 14.81
CA GLY A 203 5.46 -17.36 15.26
C GLY A 203 5.10 -15.89 15.28
N GLU A 204 3.92 -15.57 14.82
CA GLU A 204 3.32 -14.24 14.93
C GLU A 204 2.18 -14.28 15.94
N MET A 205 2.16 -13.29 16.83
CA MET A 205 1.00 -13.04 17.68
C MET A 205 0.29 -11.80 17.15
N ARG A 206 -0.99 -11.94 16.87
CA ARG A 206 -1.85 -10.83 16.46
C ARG A 206 -2.78 -10.46 17.59
N ASP A 207 -2.70 -9.22 18.00
CA ASP A 207 -3.54 -8.63 19.02
C ASP A 207 -4.62 -7.78 18.37
N PHE A 208 -5.87 -8.15 18.58
CA PHE A 208 -6.99 -7.44 18.01
C PHE A 208 -7.57 -6.51 19.08
N ALA A 209 -7.94 -5.30 18.69
CA ALA A 209 -8.54 -4.32 19.59
C ALA A 209 -9.84 -4.79 20.28
N ASN A 210 -10.44 -5.88 19.79
CA ASN A 210 -11.59 -6.55 20.39
C ASN A 210 -11.20 -7.65 21.39
N GLY A 211 -9.92 -7.83 21.68
CA GLY A 211 -9.40 -8.80 22.63
C GLY A 211 -9.20 -10.21 22.07
N SER A 212 -9.07 -10.38 20.77
CA SER A 212 -8.66 -11.65 20.17
C SER A 212 -7.15 -11.73 19.98
N ILE A 213 -6.63 -12.94 20.11
CA ILE A 213 -5.22 -13.23 19.89
C ILE A 213 -5.14 -14.36 18.87
N ARG A 214 -4.30 -14.19 17.86
CA ARG A 214 -4.02 -15.21 16.84
C ARG A 214 -2.54 -15.57 16.90
N LEU A 215 -2.24 -16.86 17.00
CA LEU A 215 -0.89 -17.40 16.93
C LEU A 215 -0.73 -18.17 15.62
N GLU A 216 0.25 -17.81 14.82
CA GLU A 216 0.56 -18.50 13.57
C GLU A 216 1.93 -19.19 13.68
N PHE A 217 1.99 -20.45 13.27
CA PHE A 217 3.20 -21.26 13.24
C PHE A 217 3.43 -21.75 11.81
N TRP A 218 4.58 -21.45 11.25
CA TRP A 218 4.97 -21.85 9.90
C TRP A 218 5.94 -23.02 9.96
N LYS A 219 5.71 -24.06 9.16
CA LYS A 219 6.56 -25.22 9.09
C LYS A 219 6.56 -25.92 7.75
N CYS A 220 7.72 -26.48 7.37
CA CYS A 220 7.83 -27.47 6.31
C CYS A 220 7.50 -28.85 6.88
N PHE A 221 6.56 -29.56 6.24
CA PHE A 221 6.19 -30.92 6.61
C PHE A 221 6.68 -31.88 5.52
N GLY A 222 7.21 -33.03 5.98
CA GLY A 222 7.37 -34.16 5.11
C GLY A 222 6.05 -34.88 4.81
N THR A 223 6.13 -36.10 4.30
CA THR A 223 4.97 -37.00 4.20
C THR A 223 4.55 -37.48 5.58
N GLY A 224 3.28 -37.55 5.88
CA GLY A 224 2.76 -38.07 7.13
C GLY A 224 1.59 -37.31 7.72
N ALA A 225 1.21 -37.65 8.93
CA ALA A 225 0.16 -36.98 9.67
C ALA A 225 0.72 -36.04 10.73
N VAL A 226 0.16 -34.86 10.83
CA VAL A 226 0.48 -33.91 11.91
C VAL A 226 -0.79 -33.67 12.70
N SER A 227 -0.70 -33.82 14.02
CA SER A 227 -1.81 -33.53 14.91
C SER A 227 -1.42 -32.51 15.96
N LEU A 228 -2.38 -31.70 16.37
CA LEU A 228 -2.20 -30.78 17.48
C LEU A 228 -2.92 -31.32 18.72
N ASP A 229 -2.13 -31.57 19.78
CA ASP A 229 -2.62 -32.06 21.07
C ASP A 229 -2.76 -30.89 22.03
N LEU A 230 -3.98 -30.57 22.40
CA LEU A 230 -4.33 -29.55 23.39
C LEU A 230 -4.67 -30.15 24.76
N THR A 231 -4.44 -31.44 24.97
CA THR A 231 -4.63 -32.10 26.26
C THR A 231 -3.76 -31.41 27.31
N ASN A 232 -4.29 -30.89 28.39
CA ASN A 232 -3.64 -30.06 29.39
C ASN A 232 -3.53 -28.56 29.06
N CYS A 233 -4.15 -28.05 28.02
CA CYS A 233 -4.36 -26.60 27.88
C CYS A 233 -5.35 -26.11 28.93
N LYS A 234 -4.90 -25.22 29.81
CA LYS A 234 -5.78 -24.48 30.73
C LYS A 234 -5.98 -23.05 30.23
N LEU A 235 -7.20 -22.75 29.84
CA LEU A 235 -7.57 -21.40 29.45
C LEU A 235 -8.26 -20.73 30.65
N ASN A 236 -7.62 -19.71 31.21
CA ASN A 236 -8.23 -18.86 32.22
C ASN A 236 -8.88 -17.67 31.54
N LEU A 237 -10.14 -17.82 31.20
CA LEU A 237 -10.93 -16.78 30.57
C LEU A 237 -12.00 -16.26 31.55
N PRO A 238 -12.01 -14.97 31.86
CA PRO A 238 -13.17 -14.38 32.53
C PRO A 238 -14.29 -14.21 31.49
N ILE A 239 -15.02 -15.28 31.22
CA ILE A 239 -16.16 -15.24 30.30
C ILE A 239 -17.37 -14.68 31.03
N LYS A 240 -17.82 -13.49 30.66
CA LYS A 240 -19.14 -12.98 30.97
C LYS A 240 -20.02 -13.11 29.72
N ASN A 241 -20.86 -14.14 29.67
CA ASN A 241 -21.86 -14.36 28.61
C ASN A 241 -21.29 -14.66 27.21
N GLY A 242 -20.40 -15.61 27.07
CA GLY A 242 -19.89 -16.08 25.77
C GLY A 242 -19.67 -17.58 25.73
N GLU A 243 -19.61 -18.14 24.54
CA GLU A 243 -19.25 -19.54 24.29
C GLU A 243 -17.84 -19.61 23.73
N LEU A 244 -17.08 -20.59 24.19
CA LEU A 244 -15.78 -20.90 23.60
C LEU A 244 -15.98 -21.91 22.47
N HIS A 245 -15.65 -21.52 21.26
CA HIS A 245 -15.63 -22.41 20.11
C HIS A 245 -14.22 -22.80 19.76
N LEU A 246 -13.93 -24.10 19.81
CA LEU A 246 -12.76 -24.68 19.18
C LEU A 246 -13.15 -25.13 17.79
N THR A 247 -12.73 -24.42 16.78
CA THR A 247 -12.90 -24.85 15.40
C THR A 247 -11.55 -25.30 14.86
N ALA A 248 -11.43 -26.59 14.60
CA ALA A 248 -10.31 -27.12 13.82
C ALA A 248 -10.76 -27.23 12.37
N LYS A 249 -10.18 -26.45 11.49
CA LYS A 249 -10.23 -26.71 10.06
C LYS A 249 -8.83 -27.13 9.60
N GLY A 250 -8.67 -28.40 9.30
CA GLY A 250 -7.47 -28.93 8.69
C GLY A 250 -7.71 -29.26 7.24
N GLU A 251 -7.57 -28.30 6.37
CA GLU A 251 -7.17 -28.55 4.98
C GLU A 251 -5.91 -27.76 4.75
N MET A 252 -4.81 -28.49 4.51
CA MET A 252 -3.57 -27.83 4.10
C MET A 252 -3.49 -27.84 2.58
N VAL A 253 -3.40 -26.65 2.02
CA VAL A 253 -3.15 -26.44 0.61
C VAL A 253 -1.66 -26.19 0.43
N PRO A 254 -1.01 -26.71 -0.65
CA PRO A 254 0.42 -26.51 -0.90
C PRO A 254 0.73 -25.03 -0.99
N SER A 255 1.42 -24.36 -0.21
CA SER A 255 1.83 -22.96 -0.15
C SER A 255 1.05 -22.02 0.78
N SER A 256 -0.11 -22.37 1.28
CA SER A 256 -0.85 -21.56 2.27
C SER A 256 -1.68 -22.46 3.17
N SER A 257 -1.01 -23.25 3.93
CA SER A 257 -1.61 -24.35 4.66
C SER A 257 -2.26 -23.93 5.93
N ASN A 258 -3.47 -24.29 6.08
CA ASN A 258 -4.26 -23.91 7.22
C ASN A 258 -4.76 -25.13 7.99
N GLY A 259 -3.95 -25.57 8.96
CA GLY A 259 -4.54 -26.17 10.13
C GLY A 259 -4.90 -25.03 11.06
N THR A 260 -6.13 -24.57 11.04
CA THR A 260 -6.57 -23.52 11.96
C THR A 260 -7.24 -24.15 13.16
N ILE A 261 -6.66 -23.97 14.34
CA ILE A 261 -7.37 -24.14 15.58
C ILE A 261 -7.72 -22.76 16.04
N THR A 262 -9.00 -22.44 15.96
CA THR A 262 -9.51 -21.18 16.46
C THR A 262 -10.16 -21.46 17.82
N LEU A 263 -9.54 -20.93 18.86
CA LEU A 263 -10.17 -20.78 20.17
C LEU A 263 -10.89 -19.44 20.10
N GLU A 264 -12.17 -19.44 19.81
CA GLU A 264 -12.97 -18.23 19.82
C GLU A 264 -13.77 -18.16 21.12
N ASP A 265 -13.37 -17.24 22.02
CA ASP A 265 -14.34 -16.67 22.94
C ASP A 265 -14.94 -15.45 22.24
N ARG A 266 -16.07 -15.66 21.62
CA ARG A 266 -16.89 -14.53 21.23
C ARG A 266 -17.88 -14.28 22.34
N PRO A 267 -18.06 -13.03 22.81
CA PRO A 267 -19.35 -12.68 23.37
C PRO A 267 -20.38 -13.17 22.36
N ALA A 268 -21.34 -13.99 22.77
CA ALA A 268 -22.30 -14.62 21.86
C ALA A 268 -22.68 -13.61 20.77
N PRO A 269 -22.46 -13.93 19.49
CA PRO A 269 -22.65 -12.95 18.44
C PRO A 269 -24.05 -12.39 18.60
N LYS A 270 -24.14 -11.09 18.75
CA LYS A 270 -25.45 -10.45 18.79
C LYS A 270 -26.10 -10.76 17.47
N PRO A 271 -27.21 -11.51 17.45
CA PRO A 271 -27.86 -11.82 16.21
C PRO A 271 -28.16 -10.54 15.46
N ALA A 272 -28.15 -10.61 14.13
CA ALA A 272 -28.52 -9.47 13.31
C ALA A 272 -29.83 -8.88 13.83
N SER A 273 -29.81 -7.63 14.24
CA SER A 273 -30.96 -6.96 14.83
C SER A 273 -31.51 -5.91 13.88
N ILE A 274 -32.80 -5.91 13.68
CA ILE A 274 -33.50 -4.90 12.88
C ILE A 274 -33.83 -3.71 13.80
N PHE A 275 -33.21 -2.55 13.56
CA PHE A 275 -33.53 -1.34 14.31
C PHE A 275 -34.56 -0.44 13.62
N PHE A 276 -34.77 -0.67 12.31
CA PHE A 276 -35.79 0.03 11.53
C PHE A 276 -36.37 -0.91 10.48
N ARG A 277 -37.68 -0.86 10.27
CA ARG A 277 -38.39 -1.65 9.24
C ARG A 277 -39.59 -0.89 8.69
N ASN A 278 -39.62 -0.75 7.38
CA ASN A 278 -40.85 -0.44 6.66
C ASN A 278 -40.98 -1.37 5.41
N LYS A 279 -41.91 -1.04 4.48
CA LYS A 279 -42.16 -1.92 3.32
C LYS A 279 -40.95 -2.14 2.42
N ASN A 280 -40.09 -1.14 2.23
CA ASN A 280 -38.97 -1.21 1.28
C ASN A 280 -37.61 -0.82 1.88
N VAL A 281 -37.57 -0.49 3.15
CA VAL A 281 -36.33 -0.09 3.82
C VAL A 281 -36.14 -0.86 5.11
N LEU A 282 -34.93 -1.41 5.31
CA LEU A 282 -34.51 -2.01 6.57
C LEU A 282 -33.27 -1.29 7.11
N GLY A 283 -33.26 -1.04 8.41
CA GLY A 283 -32.08 -0.71 9.17
C GLY A 283 -31.67 -1.93 9.99
N VAL A 284 -30.48 -2.48 9.75
CA VAL A 284 -30.00 -3.66 10.43
C VAL A 284 -28.66 -3.42 11.11
N THR A 285 -28.44 -4.07 12.25
CA THR A 285 -27.14 -4.10 12.94
C THR A 285 -26.62 -5.53 12.94
N VAL A 286 -25.41 -5.73 12.42
CA VAL A 286 -24.70 -7.01 12.41
C VAL A 286 -23.34 -6.79 13.06
N ASP A 287 -23.05 -7.48 14.14
CA ASP A 287 -21.78 -7.40 14.88
C ASP A 287 -21.32 -5.93 15.14
N ASN A 288 -22.23 -5.12 15.69
CA ASN A 288 -22.06 -3.69 15.97
C ASN A 288 -21.84 -2.79 14.73
N THR A 289 -21.98 -3.31 13.53
CA THR A 289 -21.96 -2.55 12.28
C THR A 289 -23.37 -2.34 11.78
N HIS A 290 -23.68 -1.17 11.28
CA HIS A 290 -25.03 -0.75 10.93
C HIS A 290 -25.17 -0.62 9.42
N TYR A 291 -26.30 -1.13 8.89
CA TYR A 291 -26.58 -1.11 7.46
C TYR A 291 -28.00 -0.63 7.18
N GLY A 292 -28.12 0.12 6.10
CA GLY A 292 -29.40 0.40 5.45
C GLY A 292 -29.55 -0.50 4.22
N ILE A 293 -30.70 -1.13 4.08
CA ILE A 293 -31.06 -1.98 2.94
C ILE A 293 -32.28 -1.37 2.27
N PHE A 294 -32.15 -1.06 0.98
CA PHE A 294 -33.13 -0.26 0.24
C PHE A 294 -33.59 -1.04 -0.98
N ALA A 295 -34.82 -1.51 -0.93
CA ALA A 295 -35.52 -2.19 -2.01
C ALA A 295 -36.44 -1.24 -2.76
N PRO A 296 -36.95 -1.59 -3.96
CA PRO A 296 -37.92 -0.79 -4.69
C PRO A 296 -39.19 -0.50 -3.88
N THR A 297 -39.81 0.65 -4.14
CA THR A 297 -41.11 0.99 -3.58
C THR A 297 -42.13 -0.06 -3.93
N GLY A 298 -42.85 -0.56 -2.95
CA GLY A 298 -43.84 -1.67 -3.09
C GLY A 298 -43.26 -3.04 -2.74
N SER A 299 -41.97 -3.16 -2.44
CA SER A 299 -41.37 -4.40 -1.95
C SER A 299 -41.89 -4.82 -0.59
N ASN A 300 -41.74 -6.11 -0.28
CA ASN A 300 -42.02 -6.68 1.04
C ASN A 300 -40.84 -7.54 1.46
N TRP A 301 -40.70 -7.74 2.77
CA TRP A 301 -39.65 -8.55 3.38
C TRP A 301 -40.26 -9.81 3.97
N THR A 302 -39.70 -10.95 3.59
CA THR A 302 -40.01 -12.25 4.18
C THR A 302 -38.78 -12.79 4.89
N GLU A 303 -38.98 -13.35 6.06
CA GLU A 303 -37.94 -13.93 6.89
C GLU A 303 -37.99 -15.46 6.76
N GLU A 304 -36.83 -16.07 6.61
CA GLU A 304 -36.70 -17.53 6.58
C GLU A 304 -35.75 -18.00 7.68
N GLY A 305 -36.19 -18.96 8.48
CA GLY A 305 -35.43 -19.57 9.57
C GLY A 305 -36.31 -20.07 10.70
N LYS A 306 -35.93 -21.16 11.36
CA LYS A 306 -36.76 -21.84 12.37
C LYS A 306 -36.88 -21.16 13.74
N ASN A 307 -36.34 -19.97 13.94
CA ASN A 307 -36.28 -19.28 15.25
C ASN A 307 -36.84 -17.86 15.24
N LEU A 308 -38.05 -17.69 14.74
CA LEU A 308 -38.77 -16.42 14.73
C LEU A 308 -39.25 -15.93 16.09
N THR A 309 -39.00 -16.65 17.18
CA THR A 309 -39.41 -16.28 18.53
C THR A 309 -38.48 -15.33 19.25
N SER A 310 -37.32 -15.12 18.79
CA SER A 310 -36.39 -14.08 19.30
C SER A 310 -36.09 -13.14 18.14
N LYS A 311 -35.98 -11.84 18.40
CA LYS A 311 -35.69 -10.72 17.48
C LYS A 311 -34.50 -10.90 16.51
N SER A 312 -34.05 -12.12 16.22
CA SER A 312 -32.95 -12.51 15.35
C SER A 312 -33.46 -13.21 14.11
N THR A 313 -32.92 -12.81 12.98
CA THR A 313 -33.23 -13.42 11.68
C THR A 313 -31.94 -13.81 10.97
N ASP A 314 -31.89 -15.05 10.47
CA ASP A 314 -30.71 -15.56 9.77
C ASP A 314 -30.70 -15.19 8.28
N HIS A 315 -31.90 -15.05 7.69
CA HIS A 315 -32.09 -14.76 6.27
C HIS A 315 -33.29 -13.83 6.05
N ILE A 316 -33.11 -12.91 5.10
CA ILE A 316 -34.19 -12.04 4.62
C ILE A 316 -34.24 -12.12 3.11
N ASN A 317 -35.43 -12.36 2.56
CA ASN A 317 -35.68 -12.30 1.14
C ASN A 317 -36.45 -11.02 0.80
N SER A 318 -36.16 -10.43 -0.33
CA SER A 318 -36.89 -9.30 -0.88
C SER A 318 -37.79 -9.77 -2.04
N THR A 319 -39.05 -9.47 -1.98
CA THR A 319 -39.94 -9.48 -3.15
C THR A 319 -39.85 -8.08 -3.78
N LEU A 320 -39.10 -7.95 -4.84
CA LEU A 320 -38.70 -6.65 -5.41
C LEU A 320 -39.83 -5.91 -6.17
N ALA A 321 -41.09 -6.21 -5.91
CA ALA A 321 -42.26 -5.58 -6.50
C ALA A 321 -42.19 -5.44 -8.03
N ASP A 322 -41.81 -6.50 -8.73
CA ASP A 322 -41.61 -6.59 -10.19
C ASP A 322 -40.48 -5.65 -10.73
N ARG A 323 -39.59 -5.18 -9.85
CA ARG A 323 -38.38 -4.41 -10.17
C ARG A 323 -37.14 -5.13 -9.71
N ASP A 324 -36.08 -5.03 -10.51
CA ASP A 324 -34.93 -5.90 -10.42
C ASP A 324 -33.69 -5.20 -9.86
N TYR A 325 -33.83 -4.45 -8.77
CA TYR A 325 -32.73 -3.75 -8.14
C TYR A 325 -32.86 -3.63 -6.63
N MET A 326 -31.73 -3.46 -5.96
CA MET A 326 -31.63 -3.17 -4.52
C MET A 326 -30.29 -2.50 -4.23
N SER A 327 -30.21 -1.70 -3.19
CA SER A 327 -28.92 -1.21 -2.70
C SER A 327 -28.76 -1.42 -1.20
N ILE A 328 -27.50 -1.55 -0.77
CA ILE A 328 -27.12 -1.69 0.64
C ILE A 328 -26.06 -0.63 0.95
N ALA A 329 -26.22 0.06 2.08
CA ALA A 329 -25.22 1.01 2.55
C ALA A 329 -24.75 0.66 3.95
N VAL A 330 -23.45 0.77 4.23
CA VAL A 330 -22.97 0.85 5.61
C VAL A 330 -23.32 2.23 6.17
N LEU A 331 -23.83 2.24 7.41
CA LEU A 331 -24.25 3.45 8.10
C LEU A 331 -23.26 3.78 9.24
N PRO A 332 -23.02 5.05 9.53
CA PRO A 332 -22.14 5.45 10.63
C PRO A 332 -22.72 5.15 12.01
N ASP A 333 -24.04 5.03 12.12
CA ASP A 333 -24.77 4.69 13.36
C ASP A 333 -26.13 4.03 13.09
N ALA A 334 -26.77 3.48 14.14
CA ALA A 334 -28.09 2.81 14.08
C ALA A 334 -29.28 3.78 14.17
N SER A 335 -29.11 5.04 13.78
CA SER A 335 -30.21 6.00 13.89
C SER A 335 -31.09 6.06 12.65
N GLU A 336 -32.37 6.29 12.85
CA GLU A 336 -33.29 6.56 11.75
C GLU A 336 -32.90 7.80 10.95
N LYS A 337 -32.25 8.78 11.58
CA LYS A 337 -31.74 10.00 10.94
C LYS A 337 -30.68 9.65 9.88
N SER A 338 -29.70 8.84 10.26
CA SER A 338 -28.65 8.36 9.34
C SER A 338 -29.26 7.51 8.22
N LEU A 339 -30.14 6.57 8.57
CA LEU A 339 -30.83 5.74 7.57
C LEU A 339 -31.58 6.56 6.53
N LYS A 340 -32.39 7.56 6.96
CA LYS A 340 -33.11 8.46 6.05
C LYS A 340 -32.18 9.36 5.22
N PHE A 341 -31.06 9.77 5.77
CA PHE A 341 -30.07 10.53 5.00
C PHE A 341 -29.50 9.66 3.86
N TYR A 342 -29.08 8.42 4.14
CA TYR A 342 -28.53 7.51 3.13
C TYR A 342 -29.61 7.07 2.12
N GLN A 343 -30.85 6.91 2.53
CA GLN A 343 -31.97 6.58 1.64
C GLN A 343 -32.13 7.55 0.48
N ARG A 344 -31.77 8.83 0.65
CA ARG A 344 -31.84 9.84 -0.42
C ARG A 344 -30.98 9.50 -1.63
N PHE A 345 -29.92 8.71 -1.44
CA PHE A 345 -28.94 8.35 -2.46
C PHE A 345 -29.02 6.87 -2.88
N ALA A 346 -29.83 6.10 -2.19
CA ALA A 346 -29.91 4.64 -2.34
C ALA A 346 -30.35 4.18 -3.74
N TYR A 347 -31.07 5.02 -4.47
CA TYR A 347 -31.60 4.71 -5.80
C TYR A 347 -30.83 5.39 -6.95
N ALA A 348 -29.75 6.10 -6.67
CA ALA A 348 -28.87 6.73 -7.66
C ALA A 348 -27.73 5.75 -8.04
N PHE A 349 -27.99 4.86 -8.98
CA PHE A 349 -27.06 3.78 -9.36
C PHE A 349 -25.91 4.33 -10.21
N PRO A 350 -24.64 4.14 -9.81
CA PRO A 350 -23.52 4.57 -10.60
C PRO A 350 -23.36 3.71 -11.86
N ILE A 351 -23.13 4.39 -12.98
CA ILE A 351 -22.88 3.74 -14.27
C ILE A 351 -21.51 4.08 -14.82
N GLU A 352 -20.85 5.07 -14.27
CA GLU A 352 -19.51 5.50 -14.68
C GLU A 352 -18.90 6.39 -13.61
N THR A 353 -17.63 6.20 -13.32
CA THR A 353 -16.81 7.11 -12.53
C THR A 353 -15.68 7.69 -13.37
N ARG A 354 -15.31 8.95 -13.17
CA ARG A 354 -14.27 9.64 -13.93
C ARG A 354 -13.40 10.51 -13.06
N VAL A 355 -12.07 10.42 -13.27
CA VAL A 355 -11.08 11.33 -12.73
C VAL A 355 -10.60 12.26 -13.84
N GLY A 356 -10.67 13.56 -13.59
CA GLY A 356 -10.02 14.57 -14.39
C GLY A 356 -9.00 15.34 -13.57
N TYR A 357 -7.85 15.66 -14.13
CA TYR A 357 -6.84 16.47 -13.45
C TYR A 357 -6.34 17.59 -14.37
N GLN A 358 -5.95 18.70 -13.75
CA GLN A 358 -5.37 19.85 -14.41
C GLN A 358 -4.29 20.46 -13.52
N TYR A 359 -3.12 20.72 -14.10
CA TYR A 359 -2.07 21.47 -13.45
C TYR A 359 -2.20 22.97 -13.72
N ASP A 360 -2.28 23.78 -12.67
CA ASP A 360 -2.18 25.24 -12.75
C ASP A 360 -0.73 25.65 -12.48
N GLU A 361 -0.02 26.02 -13.55
CA GLU A 361 1.37 26.45 -13.48
C GLU A 361 1.58 27.72 -12.63
N LYS A 362 0.60 28.62 -12.57
CA LYS A 362 0.73 29.86 -11.80
C LYS A 362 0.56 29.64 -10.31
N ALA A 363 -0.41 28.78 -9.96
CA ALA A 363 -0.70 28.43 -8.58
C ALA A 363 0.20 27.32 -8.06
N ALA A 364 0.92 26.63 -8.94
CA ALA A 364 1.66 25.39 -8.67
C ALA A 364 0.77 24.35 -7.93
N ARG A 365 -0.42 24.11 -8.47
CA ARG A 365 -1.42 23.22 -7.87
C ARG A 365 -2.02 22.29 -8.92
N VAL A 366 -2.31 21.08 -8.48
CA VAL A 366 -3.08 20.11 -9.26
C VAL A 366 -4.52 20.12 -8.76
N ARG A 367 -5.42 20.49 -9.63
CA ARG A 367 -6.86 20.40 -9.41
C ARG A 367 -7.36 19.07 -9.95
N THR A 368 -7.94 18.23 -9.09
CA THR A 368 -8.46 16.91 -9.46
C THR A 368 -9.96 16.88 -9.21
N THR A 369 -10.71 16.50 -10.24
CA THR A 369 -12.17 16.32 -10.18
C THR A 369 -12.49 14.83 -10.20
N PHE A 370 -13.23 14.37 -9.21
CA PHE A 370 -13.79 13.02 -9.13
C PHE A 370 -15.28 13.09 -9.36
N SER A 371 -15.78 12.51 -10.43
CA SER A 371 -17.22 12.58 -10.78
C SER A 371 -17.83 11.18 -10.93
N ALA A 372 -19.06 11.02 -10.48
CA ALA A 372 -19.86 9.81 -10.66
C ALA A 372 -21.13 10.14 -11.44
N LYS A 373 -21.30 9.44 -12.56
CA LYS A 373 -22.53 9.49 -13.34
C LYS A 373 -23.47 8.41 -12.84
N THR A 374 -24.66 8.82 -12.40
CA THR A 374 -25.66 7.92 -11.87
C THR A 374 -26.95 7.90 -12.71
N VAL A 375 -27.67 6.79 -12.65
CA VAL A 375 -29.02 6.64 -13.20
C VAL A 375 -29.97 6.41 -12.04
N PRO A 376 -30.99 7.25 -11.85
CA PRO A 376 -31.98 7.04 -10.81
C PRO A 376 -32.90 5.86 -11.18
N LYS A 377 -33.01 4.89 -10.28
CA LYS A 377 -33.99 3.80 -10.38
C LYS A 377 -35.36 4.22 -9.85
N GLU A 378 -35.38 5.19 -8.91
CA GLU A 378 -36.57 5.86 -8.39
C GLU A 378 -36.32 7.34 -8.15
N GLY A 379 -37.34 8.17 -8.33
CA GLY A 379 -37.24 9.60 -8.19
C GLY A 379 -36.33 10.26 -9.23
N GLU A 380 -35.79 11.43 -8.89
CA GLU A 380 -34.96 12.23 -9.83
C GLU A 380 -33.53 12.45 -9.30
N ASN A 381 -33.20 11.94 -8.09
CA ASN A 381 -31.91 12.19 -7.50
C ASN A 381 -30.79 11.50 -8.30
N ARG A 382 -29.78 12.28 -8.67
CA ARG A 382 -28.57 11.82 -9.38
C ARG A 382 -27.29 12.06 -8.59
N GLU A 383 -27.41 12.47 -7.33
CA GLU A 383 -26.27 12.64 -6.44
C GLU A 383 -25.98 11.33 -5.73
N THR A 384 -24.73 11.16 -5.33
CA THR A 384 -24.25 10.04 -4.53
C THR A 384 -23.46 10.52 -3.31
N ILE A 385 -22.93 9.57 -2.55
CA ILE A 385 -22.09 9.81 -1.38
C ILE A 385 -20.66 9.38 -1.70
N PHE A 386 -19.69 10.22 -1.35
CA PHE A 386 -18.28 9.91 -1.40
C PHE A 386 -17.69 9.97 0.01
N ALA A 387 -17.05 8.91 0.46
CA ALA A 387 -16.25 8.86 1.67
C ALA A 387 -14.78 9.08 1.29
N LEU A 388 -14.27 10.27 1.59
CA LEU A 388 -12.98 10.76 1.17
C LEU A 388 -11.87 10.30 2.11
N TYR A 389 -10.80 9.77 1.55
CA TYR A 389 -9.57 9.53 2.30
C TYR A 389 -8.93 10.82 2.80
N ARG A 390 -7.97 10.69 3.74
CA ARG A 390 -7.35 11.85 4.37
C ARG A 390 -6.66 12.78 3.36
N HIS A 391 -5.87 12.26 2.42
CA HIS A 391 -5.21 13.06 1.39
C HIS A 391 -6.20 13.85 0.51
N GLN A 392 -7.43 13.36 0.34
CA GLN A 392 -8.47 14.04 -0.42
C GLN A 392 -9.14 15.14 0.40
N HIS A 393 -9.63 14.82 1.61
CA HIS A 393 -10.38 15.80 2.38
C HIS A 393 -9.53 16.92 2.97
N LEU A 394 -8.23 16.77 3.12
CA LEU A 394 -7.31 17.85 3.49
C LEU A 394 -7.25 18.93 2.40
N HIS A 395 -7.35 18.52 1.14
CA HIS A 395 -7.25 19.37 -0.04
C HIS A 395 -8.58 19.63 -0.75
N LEU A 396 -9.71 19.34 -0.09
CA LEU A 396 -11.05 19.48 -0.64
C LEU A 396 -11.38 20.96 -0.93
N GLU A 397 -11.77 21.27 -2.16
CA GLU A 397 -12.28 22.57 -2.57
C GLU A 397 -13.79 22.71 -2.31
N THR A 398 -14.57 21.66 -2.59
CA THR A 398 -16.05 21.62 -2.45
C THR A 398 -16.46 21.37 -0.99
N ARG A 399 -16.00 22.21 -0.06
CA ARG A 399 -16.20 22.03 1.40
C ARG A 399 -17.63 22.18 1.88
N ASP A 400 -18.46 22.86 1.14
CA ASP A 400 -19.88 23.06 1.39
C ASP A 400 -20.71 21.77 1.29
N THR A 401 -20.19 20.75 0.59
CA THR A 401 -20.79 19.41 0.50
C THR A 401 -20.40 18.48 1.64
N LEU A 402 -19.50 18.91 2.55
CA LEU A 402 -19.00 18.12 3.66
C LEU A 402 -20.08 17.93 4.73
N THR A 403 -20.31 16.68 5.09
CA THR A 403 -21.24 16.29 6.15
C THR A 403 -20.52 16.06 7.50
N THR A 404 -21.29 15.75 8.53
CA THR A 404 -20.73 15.32 9.82
C THR A 404 -20.42 13.81 9.88
N TYR A 405 -20.79 13.04 8.88
CA TYR A 405 -20.59 11.60 8.84
C TYR A 405 -19.15 11.25 8.49
N GLN A 406 -18.68 10.14 9.04
CA GLN A 406 -17.30 9.67 8.83
C GLN A 406 -17.21 8.16 9.04
N TYR A 407 -16.13 7.56 8.50
CA TYR A 407 -15.82 6.15 8.64
C TYR A 407 -14.36 5.95 9.05
N ALA A 408 -14.09 4.92 9.85
CA ALA A 408 -12.73 4.45 10.07
C ALA A 408 -12.24 3.65 8.86
N SER A 409 -10.98 3.76 8.55
CA SER A 409 -10.33 3.01 7.48
C SER A 409 -8.84 2.81 7.77
N PRO A 410 -8.15 1.93 7.03
CA PRO A 410 -6.69 1.79 7.14
C PRO A 410 -5.92 3.08 6.79
N ARG A 411 -6.60 4.02 6.13
CA ARG A 411 -6.07 5.33 5.73
C ARG A 411 -6.50 6.45 6.69
N GLY A 412 -6.83 6.08 7.95
CA GLY A 412 -7.38 7.01 8.92
C GLY A 412 -8.87 7.27 8.71
N THR A 413 -9.36 8.35 9.30
CA THR A 413 -10.76 8.73 9.21
C THR A 413 -11.13 9.25 7.83
N MET A 414 -12.11 8.61 7.19
CA MET A 414 -12.74 9.09 5.97
C MET A 414 -13.85 10.07 6.31
N LYS A 415 -13.96 11.16 5.56
CA LYS A 415 -15.03 12.17 5.70
C LYS A 415 -16.00 12.09 4.54
N VAL A 416 -17.28 12.26 4.82
CA VAL A 416 -18.35 12.07 3.86
C VAL A 416 -18.78 13.39 3.21
N VAL A 417 -18.82 13.40 1.88
CA VAL A 417 -19.41 14.48 1.06
C VAL A 417 -20.52 13.91 0.18
N THR A 418 -21.40 14.79 -0.30
CA THR A 418 -22.50 14.44 -1.20
C THR A 418 -22.43 15.25 -2.48
N GLY A 419 -22.94 14.71 -3.57
CA GLY A 419 -22.97 15.38 -4.86
C GLY A 419 -22.81 14.42 -6.04
N LYS A 420 -22.59 15.00 -7.22
CA LYS A 420 -22.23 14.26 -8.44
C LYS A 420 -20.71 14.20 -8.61
N GLU A 421 -20.00 15.07 -7.93
CA GLU A 421 -18.54 15.18 -7.99
C GLU A 421 -18.01 15.82 -6.71
N PHE A 422 -16.73 15.64 -6.47
CA PHE A 422 -15.94 16.45 -5.55
C PHE A 422 -14.61 16.85 -6.20
N VAL A 423 -14.02 17.93 -5.69
CA VAL A 423 -12.81 18.52 -6.26
C VAL A 423 -11.78 18.72 -5.17
N THR A 424 -10.56 18.30 -5.47
CA THR A 424 -9.39 18.56 -4.62
C THR A 424 -8.40 19.49 -5.32
N SER A 425 -7.61 20.22 -4.53
CA SER A 425 -6.53 21.07 -5.02
C SER A 425 -5.28 20.80 -4.22
N THR A 426 -4.37 20.03 -4.80
CA THR A 426 -3.15 19.54 -4.14
C THR A 426 -1.95 20.41 -4.54
N PRO A 427 -1.12 20.89 -3.61
CA PRO A 427 0.07 21.67 -3.95
C PRO A 427 1.12 20.79 -4.64
N PHE A 428 1.84 21.38 -5.58
CA PHE A 428 3.03 20.79 -6.19
C PHE A 428 4.26 21.60 -5.81
N THR A 429 5.22 20.97 -5.19
CA THR A 429 6.38 21.65 -4.58
C THR A 429 7.61 21.72 -5.49
N GLY A 430 7.52 21.20 -6.71
CA GLY A 430 8.61 21.15 -7.67
C GLY A 430 9.50 19.93 -7.54
N VAL A 431 10.25 19.66 -8.60
CA VAL A 431 11.30 18.63 -8.68
C VAL A 431 12.54 19.23 -9.33
N LEU A 432 13.72 18.74 -8.98
CA LEU A 432 14.97 19.15 -9.63
C LEU A 432 15.63 17.93 -10.29
N PRO A 433 16.25 18.06 -11.47
CA PRO A 433 17.10 17.01 -12.03
C PRO A 433 18.28 16.66 -11.10
N THR A 434 18.79 17.66 -10.38
CA THR A 434 19.89 17.55 -9.40
C THR A 434 19.92 18.78 -8.50
N LEU A 435 20.55 18.69 -7.34
CA LEU A 435 20.87 19.83 -6.49
C LEU A 435 22.12 20.59 -7.00
N PRO A 436 22.25 21.89 -6.68
CA PRO A 436 23.47 22.65 -6.98
C PRO A 436 24.69 22.10 -6.24
N ASN A 437 25.83 22.00 -6.91
CA ASN A 437 27.10 21.68 -6.24
C ASN A 437 27.48 22.78 -5.24
N ALA A 438 27.92 22.37 -4.06
CA ALA A 438 28.42 23.33 -3.06
C ALA A 438 29.71 24.00 -3.52
N LYS A 439 29.81 25.32 -3.28
CA LYS A 439 31.02 26.06 -3.55
C LYS A 439 32.19 25.57 -2.68
N GLY A 440 33.38 25.42 -3.27
CA GLY A 440 34.57 24.94 -2.59
C GLY A 440 34.77 23.44 -2.58
N GLU A 441 33.77 22.64 -3.03
CA GLU A 441 33.86 21.18 -3.13
C GLU A 441 34.26 20.71 -4.54
N GLU A 442 34.51 21.64 -5.50
CA GLU A 442 34.69 21.33 -6.94
C GLU A 442 35.87 20.38 -7.18
N GLN A 443 36.96 20.54 -6.46
CA GLN A 443 38.17 19.71 -6.61
C GLN A 443 37.88 18.27 -6.12
N LYS A 444 37.23 18.12 -4.97
CA LYS A 444 36.89 16.83 -4.39
C LYS A 444 35.90 16.10 -5.27
N LEU A 445 34.79 16.73 -5.63
CA LEU A 445 33.80 16.18 -6.53
C LEU A 445 34.38 15.83 -7.88
N GLY A 446 35.27 16.70 -8.41
CA GLY A 446 35.97 16.46 -9.67
C GLY A 446 36.77 15.17 -9.69
N LYS A 447 37.50 14.87 -8.61
CA LYS A 447 38.25 13.62 -8.46
C LYS A 447 37.33 12.41 -8.35
N LEU A 448 36.24 12.53 -7.60
CA LEU A 448 35.26 11.44 -7.46
C LEU A 448 34.59 11.11 -8.82
N VAL A 449 34.18 12.12 -9.58
CA VAL A 449 33.63 11.97 -10.94
C VAL A 449 34.64 11.30 -11.89
N GLU A 450 35.89 11.69 -11.84
CA GLU A 450 36.96 11.07 -12.65
C GLU A 450 37.15 9.60 -12.28
N THR A 451 37.20 9.31 -10.99
CA THR A 451 37.34 7.93 -10.49
C THR A 451 36.13 7.07 -10.91
N PHE A 452 34.92 7.59 -10.71
CA PHE A 452 33.68 6.90 -11.12
C PHE A 452 33.68 6.60 -12.63
N ALA A 453 33.96 7.59 -13.46
CA ALA A 453 33.99 7.43 -14.91
C ALA A 453 35.07 6.44 -15.35
N LYS A 454 36.28 6.52 -14.79
CA LYS A 454 37.37 5.57 -15.06
C LYS A 454 36.94 4.14 -14.70
N ASP A 455 36.37 3.95 -13.53
CA ASP A 455 35.91 2.64 -13.08
C ASP A 455 34.80 2.09 -13.97
N LEU A 456 33.81 2.91 -14.32
CA LEU A 456 32.71 2.52 -15.20
C LEU A 456 33.19 2.15 -16.61
N LEU A 457 34.09 2.94 -17.20
CA LEU A 457 34.59 2.74 -18.56
C LEU A 457 35.63 1.63 -18.67
N SER A 458 36.33 1.26 -17.59
CA SER A 458 37.38 0.25 -17.58
C SER A 458 36.92 -1.18 -17.28
N ARG A 459 35.65 -1.36 -16.84
CA ARG A 459 35.17 -2.64 -16.32
C ARG A 459 33.95 -3.15 -17.06
N ASP A 460 34.13 -4.11 -17.96
CA ASP A 460 33.04 -4.78 -18.69
C ASP A 460 32.04 -5.56 -17.82
N ARG A 461 32.29 -5.76 -16.54
CA ARG A 461 31.44 -6.67 -15.73
C ARG A 461 30.93 -6.15 -14.38
N ARG A 462 31.52 -5.14 -13.76
CA ARG A 462 31.05 -4.67 -12.43
C ARG A 462 29.84 -3.72 -12.47
N PHE A 463 29.45 -3.27 -13.64
CA PHE A 463 28.27 -2.44 -13.87
C PHE A 463 27.30 -3.11 -14.85
N GLN A 464 27.36 -4.42 -14.99
CA GLN A 464 26.43 -5.21 -15.79
C GLN A 464 25.52 -6.00 -14.85
N ALA A 465 24.51 -5.32 -14.34
CA ALA A 465 23.35 -6.00 -13.84
C ALA A 465 22.60 -6.69 -14.99
N ASP A 466 21.94 -7.79 -14.70
CA ASP A 466 21.40 -8.69 -15.71
C ASP A 466 19.86 -8.63 -15.83
N ASP A 467 19.18 -7.70 -15.14
CA ASP A 467 17.74 -7.58 -15.15
C ASP A 467 17.24 -6.13 -15.22
N THR A 468 15.95 -5.92 -15.38
CA THR A 468 15.35 -4.59 -15.54
C THR A 468 15.53 -3.67 -14.32
N TYR A 469 15.52 -4.24 -13.10
CA TYR A 469 15.65 -3.46 -11.86
C TYR A 469 17.08 -2.99 -11.62
N TRP A 470 18.02 -3.93 -11.57
CA TRP A 470 19.41 -3.60 -11.26
C TRP A 470 20.11 -2.80 -12.37
N ASN A 471 19.78 -3.07 -13.64
CA ASN A 471 20.20 -2.19 -14.75
C ASN A 471 19.59 -0.79 -14.60
N GLY A 472 18.30 -0.74 -14.22
CA GLY A 472 17.62 0.53 -13.96
C GLY A 472 18.33 1.34 -12.87
N LYS A 473 18.66 0.74 -11.72
CA LYS A 473 19.41 1.41 -10.66
C LYS A 473 20.79 1.94 -11.13
N GLU A 474 21.49 1.19 -11.99
CA GLU A 474 22.72 1.69 -12.61
C GLU A 474 22.47 2.92 -13.49
N PHE A 475 21.38 2.95 -14.27
CA PHE A 475 21.01 4.12 -15.07
C PHE A 475 20.72 5.34 -14.21
N GLY A 476 20.00 5.16 -13.08
CA GLY A 476 19.78 6.21 -12.09
C GLY A 476 21.07 6.80 -11.58
N LYS A 477 21.97 5.95 -11.09
CA LYS A 477 23.30 6.33 -10.60
C LYS A 477 24.13 7.12 -11.63
N ILE A 478 24.20 6.63 -12.86
CA ILE A 478 24.93 7.30 -13.94
C ILE A 478 24.30 8.66 -14.25
N SER A 479 22.96 8.74 -14.25
CA SER A 479 22.23 9.99 -14.51
C SER A 479 22.58 11.08 -13.49
N GLU A 480 22.67 10.75 -12.20
CA GLU A 480 23.11 11.71 -11.17
C GLU A 480 24.55 12.19 -11.40
N VAL A 481 25.47 11.29 -11.72
CA VAL A 481 26.88 11.66 -11.96
C VAL A 481 27.01 12.53 -13.22
N ILE A 482 26.18 12.32 -14.25
CA ILE A 482 26.15 13.19 -15.45
C ILE A 482 25.81 14.63 -15.06
N GLN A 483 24.81 14.84 -14.23
CA GLN A 483 24.39 16.18 -13.80
C GLN A 483 25.49 16.88 -12.97
N ILE A 484 26.17 16.12 -12.11
CA ILE A 484 27.29 16.64 -11.31
C ILE A 484 28.47 17.00 -12.20
N ALA A 485 28.80 16.15 -13.18
CA ALA A 485 29.88 16.39 -14.14
C ALA A 485 29.61 17.63 -14.99
N GLU A 486 28.36 17.88 -15.40
CA GLU A 486 27.97 19.10 -16.13
C GLU A 486 28.22 20.34 -15.30
N GLN A 487 27.77 20.38 -14.05
CA GLN A 487 28.01 21.52 -13.14
C GLN A 487 29.50 21.80 -12.88
N LEU A 488 30.36 20.77 -12.96
CA LEU A 488 31.79 20.88 -12.83
C LEU A 488 32.52 21.26 -14.12
N GLY A 489 31.77 21.45 -15.24
CA GLY A 489 32.36 21.72 -16.55
C GLY A 489 33.13 20.55 -17.16
N LYS A 490 32.94 19.32 -16.65
CA LYS A 490 33.60 18.11 -17.14
C LYS A 490 32.88 17.52 -18.38
N SER A 491 32.72 18.32 -19.42
CA SER A 491 31.94 18.01 -20.61
C SER A 491 32.36 16.71 -21.33
N LYS A 492 33.67 16.38 -21.34
CA LYS A 492 34.17 15.13 -21.95
C LYS A 492 33.66 13.90 -21.16
N ILE A 493 33.75 13.93 -19.82
CA ILE A 493 33.27 12.84 -18.98
C ILE A 493 31.73 12.71 -19.09
N ARG A 494 31.03 13.84 -18.97
CA ARG A 494 29.58 13.88 -19.19
C ARG A 494 29.16 13.19 -20.50
N GLN A 495 29.82 13.54 -21.62
CA GLN A 495 29.49 12.94 -22.93
C GLN A 495 29.78 11.45 -22.96
N GLN A 496 30.86 10.98 -22.36
CA GLN A 496 31.17 9.55 -22.25
C GLN A 496 30.07 8.80 -21.48
N LEU A 497 29.61 9.35 -20.35
CA LEU A 497 28.56 8.76 -19.53
C LEU A 497 27.19 8.78 -20.23
N VAL A 498 26.85 9.86 -20.94
CA VAL A 498 25.65 9.91 -21.80
C VAL A 498 25.69 8.82 -22.87
N ASN A 499 26.85 8.61 -23.52
CA ASN A 499 26.99 7.55 -24.49
C ASN A 499 26.82 6.15 -23.88
N VAL A 500 27.31 5.93 -22.65
CA VAL A 500 27.06 4.67 -21.92
C VAL A 500 25.57 4.43 -21.71
N LEU A 501 24.82 5.44 -21.25
CA LEU A 501 23.36 5.32 -21.07
C LEU A 501 22.67 4.99 -22.40
N LYS A 502 23.01 5.71 -23.48
CA LYS A 502 22.45 5.49 -24.80
C LYS A 502 22.64 4.04 -25.22
N THR A 503 23.88 3.58 -25.29
CA THR A 503 24.20 2.22 -25.73
C THR A 503 23.49 1.15 -24.91
N ARG A 504 23.38 1.31 -23.60
CA ARG A 504 22.71 0.34 -22.73
C ARG A 504 21.20 0.31 -22.95
N ILE A 505 20.55 1.46 -23.11
CA ILE A 505 19.12 1.52 -23.42
C ILE A 505 18.84 0.99 -24.83
N GLU A 506 19.72 1.30 -25.80
CA GLU A 506 19.66 0.79 -27.16
C GLU A 506 19.69 -0.75 -27.20
N ASN A 507 20.53 -1.37 -26.36
CA ASN A 507 20.59 -2.83 -26.23
C ASN A 507 19.26 -3.39 -25.69
N TRP A 508 18.60 -2.71 -24.74
CA TRP A 508 17.29 -3.12 -24.25
C TRP A 508 16.15 -2.95 -25.29
N ALA A 509 16.34 -2.05 -26.23
CA ALA A 509 15.37 -1.81 -27.30
C ALA A 509 15.54 -2.75 -28.51
N ASP A 510 16.60 -3.57 -28.56
CA ASP A 510 16.88 -4.51 -29.64
C ASP A 510 16.47 -5.94 -29.24
N ALA A 511 15.42 -6.47 -29.87
CA ALA A 511 14.90 -7.81 -29.60
C ALA A 511 15.89 -8.96 -29.96
N ASN A 512 17.01 -8.67 -30.61
CA ASN A 512 18.06 -9.67 -30.93
C ASN A 512 19.16 -9.76 -29.86
N GLU A 513 19.12 -8.88 -28.87
CA GLU A 513 20.09 -8.84 -27.79
C GLU A 513 19.69 -9.76 -26.63
N LYS A 514 20.61 -9.94 -25.67
CA LYS A 514 20.34 -10.68 -24.41
C LYS A 514 19.28 -10.00 -23.55
N PHE A 515 19.21 -8.67 -23.60
CA PHE A 515 18.28 -7.82 -22.86
C PHE A 515 17.25 -7.28 -23.83
N PHE A 516 15.97 -7.50 -23.57
CA PHE A 516 14.92 -7.05 -24.47
C PHE A 516 13.60 -6.83 -23.74
N PHE A 517 12.70 -6.10 -24.37
CA PHE A 517 11.31 -5.99 -23.94
C PHE A 517 10.40 -6.75 -24.89
N TYR A 518 9.45 -7.46 -24.31
CA TYR A 518 8.41 -8.23 -24.99
C TYR A 518 7.04 -7.65 -24.67
N TYR A 519 6.22 -7.42 -25.69
CA TYR A 519 4.83 -7.02 -25.49
C TYR A 519 3.94 -8.27 -25.43
N ASP A 520 3.29 -8.47 -24.29
CA ASP A 520 2.32 -9.54 -24.07
C ASP A 520 0.91 -9.03 -24.40
N ALA A 521 0.31 -9.56 -25.49
CA ALA A 521 -0.98 -9.12 -25.99
C ALA A 521 -2.15 -9.68 -25.16
N ASP A 522 -1.97 -10.75 -24.41
CA ASP A 522 -3.01 -11.33 -23.55
C ASP A 522 -3.21 -10.49 -22.30
N TRP A 523 -2.12 -9.92 -21.79
CA TRP A 523 -2.10 -9.06 -20.59
C TRP A 523 -2.03 -7.56 -20.89
N ASN A 524 -1.88 -7.18 -22.17
CA ASN A 524 -1.69 -5.77 -22.59
C ASN A 524 -0.56 -5.09 -21.79
N THR A 525 0.59 -5.73 -21.74
CA THR A 525 1.72 -5.29 -20.93
C THR A 525 3.05 -5.47 -21.64
N LEU A 526 4.01 -4.60 -21.30
CA LEU A 526 5.39 -4.70 -21.76
C LEU A 526 6.25 -5.30 -20.65
N ILE A 527 6.93 -6.41 -20.93
CA ILE A 527 7.74 -7.15 -19.96
C ILE A 527 9.19 -7.10 -20.41
N GLY A 528 10.10 -6.76 -19.50
CA GLY A 528 11.53 -6.77 -19.76
C GLY A 528 12.18 -8.08 -19.32
N TYR A 529 13.07 -8.61 -20.14
CA TYR A 529 13.83 -9.84 -19.89
C TYR A 529 15.34 -9.62 -19.98
N PRO A 530 16.15 -10.20 -19.09
CA PRO A 530 15.77 -10.97 -17.90
C PRO A 530 14.95 -10.15 -16.90
N ASP A 531 14.00 -10.82 -16.29
CA ASP A 531 13.12 -10.23 -15.26
C ASP A 531 13.67 -10.40 -13.84
N SER A 532 13.08 -9.68 -12.91
CA SER A 532 13.31 -9.83 -11.47
C SER A 532 12.06 -9.45 -10.67
N TYR A 533 12.01 -9.91 -9.42
CA TYR A 533 10.95 -9.56 -8.45
C TYR A 533 9.51 -9.84 -8.93
N GLY A 534 9.34 -10.87 -9.77
CA GLY A 534 8.03 -11.23 -10.31
C GLY A 534 7.50 -10.26 -11.37
N SER A 535 8.39 -9.49 -12.03
CA SER A 535 7.96 -8.54 -13.05
C SER A 535 7.43 -9.19 -14.33
N ALA A 536 7.80 -10.46 -14.60
CA ALA A 536 7.27 -11.21 -15.73
C ALA A 536 6.02 -12.02 -15.40
N ASP A 537 6.09 -12.88 -14.39
CA ASP A 537 5.04 -13.85 -14.06
C ASP A 537 3.90 -13.26 -13.20
N GLN A 538 4.16 -12.21 -12.44
CA GLN A 538 3.21 -11.53 -11.57
C GLN A 538 2.93 -10.08 -11.99
N LEU A 539 3.65 -9.56 -12.99
CA LEU A 539 3.57 -8.19 -13.48
C LEU A 539 3.83 -7.13 -12.40
N ASN A 540 4.71 -7.48 -11.45
CA ASN A 540 5.05 -6.60 -10.32
C ASN A 540 6.00 -5.49 -10.75
N ASP A 541 5.98 -4.37 -10.05
CA ASP A 541 7.02 -3.36 -9.93
C ASP A 541 7.42 -2.64 -11.22
N HIS A 542 6.64 -2.75 -12.29
CA HIS A 542 6.99 -2.17 -13.59
C HIS A 542 7.33 -0.69 -13.52
N HIS A 543 6.55 0.11 -12.76
CA HIS A 543 6.82 1.54 -12.60
C HIS A 543 8.10 1.83 -11.81
N PHE A 544 8.51 0.93 -10.89
CA PHE A 544 9.80 1.04 -10.22
C PHE A 544 10.95 0.81 -11.19
N HIS A 545 10.91 -0.33 -11.91
CA HIS A 545 11.95 -0.73 -12.85
C HIS A 545 12.10 0.28 -14.00
N TYR A 546 10.98 0.64 -14.63
CA TYR A 546 11.00 1.49 -15.84
C TYR A 546 11.22 2.97 -15.53
N SER A 547 11.03 3.39 -14.26
CA SER A 547 11.33 4.75 -13.82
C SER A 547 12.76 5.18 -14.14
N TYR A 548 13.68 4.28 -13.93
CA TYR A 548 15.11 4.53 -14.16
C TYR A 548 15.46 4.68 -15.64
N PHE A 549 14.83 3.90 -16.51
CA PHE A 549 14.98 4.03 -17.97
C PHE A 549 14.46 5.38 -18.46
N ILE A 550 13.27 5.77 -17.99
CA ILE A 550 12.65 7.05 -18.37
C ILE A 550 13.47 8.23 -17.83
N LYS A 551 13.98 8.13 -16.59
CA LYS A 551 14.87 9.13 -16.01
C LYS A 551 16.18 9.26 -16.79
N ALA A 552 16.78 8.15 -17.18
CA ALA A 552 17.97 8.15 -18.04
C ALA A 552 17.69 8.78 -19.41
N ALA A 553 16.53 8.47 -20.01
CA ALA A 553 16.12 9.12 -21.26
C ALA A 553 15.90 10.64 -21.09
N ALA A 554 15.32 11.08 -19.97
CA ALA A 554 15.20 12.50 -19.64
C ALA A 554 16.58 13.16 -19.51
N THR A 555 17.55 12.45 -18.94
CA THR A 555 18.94 12.94 -18.84
C THR A 555 19.60 13.01 -20.22
N ILE A 556 19.43 11.96 -21.07
CA ILE A 556 19.95 11.97 -22.44
C ILE A 556 19.34 13.14 -23.24
N ALA A 557 18.03 13.38 -23.12
CA ALA A 557 17.34 14.43 -23.85
C ALA A 557 17.90 15.85 -23.60
N GLN A 558 18.49 16.10 -22.43
CA GLN A 558 19.13 17.37 -22.12
C GLN A 558 20.38 17.62 -22.99
N PHE A 559 21.12 16.56 -23.34
CA PHE A 559 22.42 16.65 -24.00
C PHE A 559 22.38 16.14 -25.45
N ASP A 560 21.42 15.27 -25.77
CA ASP A 560 21.18 14.73 -27.11
C ASP A 560 19.67 14.60 -27.37
N PRO A 561 18.98 15.70 -27.69
CA PRO A 561 17.53 15.68 -27.90
C PRO A 561 17.11 14.93 -29.20
N GLU A 562 18.04 14.68 -30.11
CA GLU A 562 17.75 13.89 -31.31
C GLU A 562 17.47 12.42 -30.95
N TRP A 563 18.16 11.88 -29.95
CA TRP A 563 18.04 10.49 -29.53
C TRP A 563 16.61 10.14 -29.04
N VAL A 564 15.94 11.08 -28.36
CA VAL A 564 14.58 10.91 -27.83
C VAL A 564 13.47 11.27 -28.82
N LYS A 565 13.80 11.54 -30.07
CA LYS A 565 12.78 11.70 -31.11
C LYS A 565 12.08 10.39 -31.42
N LYS A 566 10.82 10.48 -31.86
CA LYS A 566 9.98 9.35 -32.16
C LYS A 566 10.62 8.37 -33.16
N GLU A 567 11.22 8.91 -34.18
CA GLU A 567 11.92 8.15 -35.24
C GLU A 567 13.22 7.46 -34.77
N ASN A 568 13.69 7.75 -33.57
CA ASN A 568 14.84 7.11 -32.94
C ASN A 568 14.36 6.24 -31.75
N TYR A 569 14.71 6.58 -30.52
CA TYR A 569 14.34 5.77 -29.35
C TYR A 569 13.18 6.35 -28.54
N GLY A 570 12.60 7.47 -28.95
CA GLY A 570 11.46 8.09 -28.27
C GLY A 570 10.23 7.19 -28.21
N ASP A 571 9.94 6.42 -29.28
CA ASP A 571 8.84 5.46 -29.29
C ASP A 571 9.03 4.33 -28.27
N PHE A 572 10.27 3.85 -28.10
CA PHE A 572 10.57 2.84 -27.07
C PHE A 572 10.31 3.39 -25.67
N ILE A 573 10.76 4.62 -25.40
CA ILE A 573 10.48 5.26 -24.08
C ILE A 573 8.98 5.50 -23.87
N ASP A 574 8.25 5.86 -24.93
CA ASP A 574 6.79 6.02 -24.88
C ASP A 574 6.07 4.70 -24.52
N LEU A 575 6.54 3.55 -25.03
CA LEU A 575 6.03 2.24 -24.63
C LEU A 575 6.22 1.97 -23.14
N LEU A 576 7.39 2.29 -22.56
CA LEU A 576 7.65 2.14 -21.12
C LEU A 576 6.72 3.03 -20.28
N ILE A 577 6.50 4.27 -20.72
CA ILE A 577 5.59 5.22 -20.07
C ILE A 577 4.15 4.70 -20.14
N ARG A 578 3.67 4.32 -21.33
CA ARG A 578 2.30 3.85 -21.54
C ARG A 578 2.02 2.55 -20.78
N ASN A 579 2.99 1.67 -20.65
CA ASN A 579 2.83 0.46 -19.86
C ASN A 579 2.43 0.73 -18.41
N CYS A 580 2.97 1.76 -17.78
CA CYS A 580 2.75 2.05 -16.36
C CYS A 580 1.69 3.13 -16.12
N SER A 581 1.62 4.13 -17.01
CA SER A 581 0.83 5.35 -16.82
C SER A 581 0.17 5.87 -18.08
N ASN A 582 -0.47 4.97 -18.84
CA ASN A 582 -1.14 5.39 -20.08
C ASN A 582 -2.16 6.50 -19.82
N ILE A 583 -2.08 7.57 -20.60
CA ILE A 583 -2.98 8.73 -20.51
C ILE A 583 -4.30 8.48 -21.23
N GLU A 584 -4.28 7.60 -22.25
CA GLU A 584 -5.42 7.32 -23.11
C GLU A 584 -6.26 6.17 -22.55
N ARG A 585 -7.56 6.41 -22.29
CA ARG A 585 -8.47 5.39 -21.79
C ARG A 585 -8.90 4.35 -22.83
N ASN A 586 -8.84 4.71 -24.10
CA ASN A 586 -9.26 3.86 -25.23
C ASN A 586 -8.06 3.29 -26.01
N ASP A 587 -6.89 3.21 -25.38
CA ASP A 587 -5.71 2.61 -26.00
C ASP A 587 -5.90 1.09 -26.05
N PRO A 588 -5.78 0.46 -27.24
CA PRO A 588 -5.95 -0.98 -27.37
C PRO A 588 -4.75 -1.79 -26.86
N GLN A 589 -3.61 -1.15 -26.60
CA GLN A 589 -2.38 -1.82 -26.20
C GLN A 589 -2.13 -1.77 -24.69
N PHE A 590 -2.49 -0.66 -24.04
CA PHE A 590 -2.18 -0.47 -22.62
C PHE A 590 -3.38 0.08 -21.86
N PRO A 591 -3.68 -0.47 -20.67
CA PRO A 591 -4.75 0.07 -19.82
C PRO A 591 -4.38 1.46 -19.29
N TRP A 592 -5.41 2.27 -19.06
CA TRP A 592 -5.25 3.60 -18.47
C TRP A 592 -4.72 3.52 -17.04
N MET A 593 -3.68 4.30 -16.74
CA MET A 593 -3.08 4.43 -15.39
C MET A 593 -2.87 3.10 -14.65
N ARG A 594 -2.33 2.09 -15.32
CA ARG A 594 -2.26 0.72 -14.80
C ARG A 594 -1.73 0.60 -13.37
N ASN A 595 -0.67 1.30 -13.02
CA ASN A 595 -0.05 1.17 -11.70
C ASN A 595 -0.58 2.19 -10.68
N PHE A 596 -1.30 3.23 -11.07
CA PHE A 596 -1.74 4.29 -10.18
C PHE A 596 -3.24 4.19 -9.88
N ASP A 597 -3.59 4.16 -8.60
CA ASP A 597 -4.97 4.22 -8.14
C ASP A 597 -5.35 5.66 -7.80
N PRO A 598 -6.13 6.33 -8.66
CA PRO A 598 -6.48 7.73 -8.46
C PRO A 598 -7.27 8.01 -7.18
N TYR A 599 -8.08 7.04 -6.71
CA TYR A 599 -8.86 7.24 -5.50
C TYR A 599 -8.02 7.00 -4.24
N ALA A 600 -7.17 5.97 -4.23
CA ALA A 600 -6.21 5.74 -3.15
C ALA A 600 -5.13 6.83 -3.10
N GLY A 601 -4.85 7.48 -4.24
CA GLY A 601 -3.89 8.56 -4.39
C GLY A 601 -2.43 8.10 -4.44
N HIS A 602 -2.20 6.83 -4.67
CA HIS A 602 -0.85 6.24 -4.78
C HIS A 602 -0.85 5.03 -5.73
N SER A 603 0.34 4.60 -6.11
CA SER A 603 0.51 3.42 -6.93
C SER A 603 0.43 2.12 -6.13
N TRP A 604 0.29 1.02 -6.86
CA TRP A 604 0.36 -0.34 -6.34
C TRP A 604 1.46 -1.13 -7.03
N ALA A 605 2.16 -1.97 -6.25
CA ALA A 605 3.30 -2.75 -6.71
C ALA A 605 2.91 -4.06 -7.39
N ALA A 606 1.99 -4.83 -6.78
CA ALA A 606 1.63 -6.15 -7.27
C ALA A 606 0.68 -6.10 -8.48
N GLY A 607 1.04 -6.80 -9.55
CA GLY A 607 0.22 -6.86 -10.76
C GLY A 607 -1.06 -7.65 -10.57
N HIS A 608 -1.02 -8.79 -9.88
CA HIS A 608 -2.18 -9.69 -9.70
C HIS A 608 -3.03 -9.38 -8.46
N ALA A 609 -2.52 -8.64 -7.48
CA ALA A 609 -3.21 -8.31 -6.23
C ALA A 609 -3.85 -9.51 -5.50
N GLY A 610 -3.28 -10.71 -5.64
CA GLY A 610 -3.84 -12.00 -5.18
C GLY A 610 -3.68 -12.27 -3.68
N PHE A 611 -3.46 -11.26 -2.85
CA PHE A 611 -3.24 -11.39 -1.41
C PHE A 611 -4.51 -11.16 -0.61
N ALA A 612 -4.63 -11.83 0.55
CA ALA A 612 -5.77 -11.65 1.46
C ALA A 612 -5.91 -10.19 1.96
N SER A 613 -4.79 -9.48 2.10
CA SER A 613 -4.75 -8.06 2.47
C SER A 613 -4.93 -7.10 1.26
N GLY A 614 -5.27 -7.63 0.09
CA GLY A 614 -5.38 -6.86 -1.16
C GLY A 614 -4.02 -6.56 -1.79
N ASN A 615 -3.91 -5.47 -2.54
CA ASN A 615 -2.64 -5.04 -3.13
C ASN A 615 -1.74 -4.40 -2.09
N ASN A 616 -0.47 -4.23 -2.42
CA ASN A 616 0.55 -3.62 -1.58
C ASN A 616 1.40 -2.62 -2.36
N GLN A 617 2.07 -1.75 -1.61
CA GLN A 617 3.07 -0.83 -2.11
C GLN A 617 4.21 -0.78 -1.10
N GLU A 618 5.39 -1.24 -1.49
CA GLU A 618 6.57 -1.25 -0.65
C GLU A 618 7.40 0.02 -0.83
N SER A 619 7.98 0.20 -1.99
CA SER A 619 8.93 1.27 -2.32
C SER A 619 8.22 2.54 -2.81
N SER A 620 7.63 3.30 -1.87
CA SER A 620 6.93 4.54 -2.21
C SER A 620 7.83 5.57 -2.93
N SER A 621 9.11 5.60 -2.60
CA SER A 621 10.07 6.53 -3.20
C SER A 621 10.45 6.17 -4.64
N GLU A 622 10.42 4.90 -5.03
CA GLU A 622 10.63 4.51 -6.43
C GLU A 622 9.41 4.86 -7.30
N SER A 623 8.19 4.82 -6.74
CA SER A 623 7.03 5.40 -7.41
C SER A 623 7.17 6.91 -7.63
N MET A 624 7.67 7.64 -6.63
CA MET A 624 7.95 9.08 -6.77
C MET A 624 9.06 9.35 -7.78
N ASN A 625 10.06 8.46 -7.90
CA ASN A 625 11.06 8.51 -8.96
C ASN A 625 10.43 8.35 -10.35
N PHE A 626 9.42 7.46 -10.49
CA PHE A 626 8.67 7.32 -11.74
C PHE A 626 7.93 8.61 -12.10
N ALA A 627 7.17 9.18 -11.17
CA ALA A 627 6.45 10.42 -11.39
C ALA A 627 7.40 11.59 -11.77
N ALA A 628 8.53 11.70 -11.07
CA ALA A 628 9.56 12.69 -11.36
C ALA A 628 10.22 12.46 -12.73
N ALA A 629 10.47 11.20 -13.11
CA ALA A 629 11.00 10.86 -14.43
C ALA A 629 10.06 11.32 -15.55
N LEU A 630 8.73 11.17 -15.39
CA LEU A 630 7.73 11.70 -16.31
C LEU A 630 7.80 13.24 -16.43
N ILE A 631 7.93 13.94 -15.29
CA ILE A 631 8.04 15.41 -15.28
C ILE A 631 9.29 15.85 -16.03
N LEU A 632 10.44 15.28 -15.70
CA LEU A 632 11.71 15.63 -16.30
C LEU A 632 11.78 15.29 -17.80
N TYR A 633 11.25 14.13 -18.18
CA TYR A 633 11.17 13.71 -19.59
C TYR A 633 10.21 14.63 -20.38
N GLY A 634 9.04 14.92 -19.83
CA GLY A 634 8.06 15.82 -20.44
C GLY A 634 8.59 17.26 -20.61
N GLU A 635 9.32 17.78 -19.63
CA GLU A 635 9.99 19.10 -19.75
C GLU A 635 11.15 19.08 -20.77
N ALA A 636 11.99 18.04 -20.77
CA ALA A 636 13.13 17.93 -21.69
C ALA A 636 12.69 17.73 -23.16
N THR A 637 11.58 17.02 -23.38
CA THR A 637 10.99 16.76 -24.73
C THR A 637 9.91 17.77 -25.11
N ASN A 638 9.56 18.72 -24.22
CA ASN A 638 8.45 19.66 -24.40
C ASN A 638 7.09 18.98 -24.58
N ASN A 639 6.91 17.80 -23.95
CA ASN A 639 5.65 17.05 -23.97
C ASN A 639 4.86 17.35 -22.68
N ARG A 640 3.97 18.35 -22.77
CA ARG A 640 3.15 18.80 -21.62
C ARG A 640 2.24 17.71 -21.09
N ARG A 641 1.74 16.80 -21.92
CA ARG A 641 0.82 15.74 -21.47
C ARG A 641 1.51 14.76 -20.53
N ILE A 642 2.72 14.32 -20.89
CA ILE A 642 3.54 13.44 -20.02
C ILE A 642 3.94 14.19 -18.75
N ARG A 643 4.39 15.45 -18.88
CA ARG A 643 4.75 16.30 -17.75
C ARG A 643 3.60 16.44 -16.74
N ASP A 644 2.41 16.81 -17.21
CA ASP A 644 1.25 17.07 -16.37
C ASP A 644 0.72 15.79 -15.71
N MET A 645 0.84 14.64 -16.38
CA MET A 645 0.61 13.33 -15.79
C MET A 645 1.58 13.07 -14.63
N GLY A 646 2.87 13.29 -14.86
CA GLY A 646 3.89 13.16 -13.81
C GLY A 646 3.63 14.10 -12.64
N ILE A 647 3.23 15.35 -12.87
CA ILE A 647 2.90 16.31 -11.82
C ILE A 647 1.66 15.88 -11.04
N TYR A 648 0.62 15.38 -11.71
CA TYR A 648 -0.58 14.86 -11.06
C TYR A 648 -0.23 13.68 -10.14
N TRP A 649 0.51 12.70 -10.66
CA TRP A 649 0.96 11.54 -9.88
C TRP A 649 1.81 11.99 -8.68
N TYR A 650 2.86 12.78 -8.93
CA TYR A 650 3.79 13.27 -7.91
C TYR A 650 3.08 14.05 -6.78
N ALA A 651 2.25 15.02 -7.12
CA ALA A 651 1.56 15.85 -6.14
C ALA A 651 0.58 15.01 -5.29
N THR A 652 -0.17 14.11 -5.92
CA THR A 652 -1.16 13.28 -5.24
C THR A 652 -0.48 12.22 -4.36
N GLU A 653 0.51 11.51 -4.88
CA GLU A 653 1.19 10.44 -4.13
C GLU A 653 2.08 11.00 -3.01
N SER A 654 2.67 12.18 -3.16
CA SER A 654 3.41 12.81 -2.06
C SER A 654 2.53 13.05 -0.83
N GLU A 655 1.27 13.46 -1.03
CA GLU A 655 0.31 13.61 0.08
C GLU A 655 -0.16 12.26 0.64
N ALA A 656 -0.33 11.25 -0.21
CA ALA A 656 -0.63 9.89 0.25
C ALA A 656 0.53 9.30 1.08
N ILE A 657 1.77 9.45 0.63
CA ILE A 657 2.98 9.00 1.34
C ILE A 657 3.09 9.69 2.69
N ARG A 658 2.92 11.00 2.73
CA ARG A 658 2.95 11.78 3.97
C ARG A 658 1.95 11.28 5.01
N ASN A 659 0.77 10.85 4.57
CA ASN A 659 -0.29 10.36 5.44
C ASN A 659 -0.17 8.86 5.74
N TYR A 660 0.14 8.00 4.75
CA TYR A 660 -0.07 6.55 4.88
C TYR A 660 1.23 5.76 5.11
N TRP A 661 2.39 6.29 4.66
CA TRP A 661 3.69 5.71 4.99
C TRP A 661 4.34 6.36 6.20
N PHE A 662 4.14 7.65 6.39
CA PHE A 662 4.85 8.41 7.42
C PHE A 662 3.96 8.95 8.54
N ASP A 663 2.66 9.07 8.30
CA ASP A 663 1.71 9.63 9.28
C ASP A 663 2.28 10.84 10.03
N THR A 664 2.79 11.82 9.28
CA THR A 664 3.50 12.97 9.83
C THR A 664 2.68 13.72 10.86
N ASP A 665 1.36 13.75 10.70
CA ASP A 665 0.40 14.43 11.57
C ASP A 665 -0.11 13.52 12.71
N GLN A 666 0.31 12.24 12.78
CA GLN A 666 -0.13 11.25 13.77
C GLN A 666 -1.66 11.05 13.81
N ALA A 667 -2.28 10.96 12.64
CA ALA A 667 -3.73 10.91 12.45
C ALA A 667 -4.25 9.65 11.74
N VAL A 668 -3.36 8.76 11.32
CA VAL A 668 -3.67 7.58 10.51
C VAL A 668 -3.33 6.29 11.25
N PHE A 669 -2.12 6.18 11.78
CA PHE A 669 -1.69 4.97 12.46
C PHE A 669 -2.50 4.74 13.74
N PRO A 670 -3.10 3.55 13.91
CA PRO A 670 -3.91 3.26 15.09
C PRO A 670 -3.05 3.16 16.35
N GLY A 671 -3.68 3.39 17.51
CA GLY A 671 -3.03 3.14 18.78
C GLY A 671 -2.54 1.69 18.89
N GLY A 672 -1.30 1.51 19.32
CA GLY A 672 -0.64 0.21 19.39
C GLY A 672 0.31 -0.08 18.22
N TYR A 673 0.24 0.62 17.11
CA TYR A 673 1.29 0.58 16.10
C TYR A 673 2.53 1.30 16.60
N GLY A 674 3.66 0.59 16.69
CA GLY A 674 4.83 1.03 17.46
C GLY A 674 5.83 1.90 16.70
N HIS A 675 5.58 2.19 15.42
CA HIS A 675 6.55 2.80 14.52
C HIS A 675 6.09 4.14 13.96
N ARG A 676 7.03 4.91 13.40
CA ARG A 676 6.78 6.23 12.81
C ARG A 676 6.65 6.20 11.29
N CYS A 677 6.92 5.07 10.70
CA CYS A 677 6.67 4.83 9.28
C CYS A 677 6.14 3.42 9.05
N ALA A 678 5.55 3.21 7.89
CA ALA A 678 5.27 1.88 7.35
C ALA A 678 6.38 1.51 6.36
N GLY A 679 6.79 0.25 6.34
CA GLY A 679 7.63 -0.31 5.28
C GLY A 679 6.80 -0.59 4.03
N MET A 680 5.65 -1.26 4.24
CA MET A 680 4.67 -1.55 3.19
C MET A 680 3.29 -1.08 3.60
N VAL A 681 2.57 -0.48 2.65
CA VAL A 681 1.15 -0.16 2.77
C VAL A 681 0.34 -1.19 2.00
N TRP A 682 -0.68 -1.76 2.66
CA TRP A 682 -1.59 -2.75 2.11
C TRP A 682 -2.99 -2.17 1.90
N SER A 683 -3.83 -2.81 1.09
CA SER A 683 -5.21 -2.35 0.94
C SER A 683 -5.94 -2.29 2.28
N ASP A 684 -5.71 -3.24 3.19
CA ASP A 684 -6.37 -3.33 4.50
C ASP A 684 -5.53 -2.78 5.67
N GLY A 685 -4.32 -2.27 5.46
CA GLY A 685 -3.48 -1.84 6.58
C GLY A 685 -2.09 -1.37 6.19
N ALA A 686 -1.13 -1.55 7.09
CA ALA A 686 0.29 -1.33 6.85
C ALA A 686 1.17 -2.20 7.74
N THR A 687 2.40 -2.43 7.28
CA THR A 687 3.39 -3.28 7.94
C THR A 687 4.72 -2.54 8.08
N TYR A 688 5.34 -2.62 9.26
CA TYR A 688 6.74 -2.26 9.48
C TYR A 688 7.61 -3.46 9.12
N GLY A 689 7.85 -3.62 7.84
CA GLY A 689 8.57 -4.74 7.24
C GLY A 689 8.65 -4.55 5.73
N THR A 690 9.48 -5.33 5.08
CA THR A 690 9.57 -5.46 3.64
C THR A 690 9.27 -6.91 3.24
N TRP A 691 9.26 -7.20 1.93
CA TRP A 691 9.11 -8.58 1.45
C TRP A 691 10.28 -9.50 1.85
N TRP A 692 11.48 -8.94 2.06
CA TRP A 692 12.70 -9.73 2.28
C TRP A 692 13.32 -9.56 3.67
N THR A 693 12.97 -8.50 4.42
CA THR A 693 13.64 -8.22 5.69
C THR A 693 12.74 -7.53 6.71
N ALA A 694 13.06 -7.77 7.97
CA ALA A 694 12.56 -7.02 9.12
C ALA A 694 13.62 -6.04 9.67
N ASN A 695 14.74 -5.83 8.97
CA ASN A 695 15.79 -4.90 9.37
C ASN A 695 15.30 -3.45 9.30
N PRO A 696 15.30 -2.69 10.40
CA PRO A 696 14.81 -1.32 10.44
C PRO A 696 15.50 -0.37 9.45
N GLU A 697 16.78 -0.56 9.16
CA GLU A 697 17.53 0.27 8.23
C GLU A 697 16.98 0.13 6.81
N GLU A 698 16.72 -1.11 6.38
CA GLU A 698 16.16 -1.40 5.06
C GLU A 698 14.67 -1.06 4.97
N ILE A 699 13.90 -1.26 6.07
CA ILE A 699 12.48 -0.89 6.14
C ILE A 699 12.28 0.62 5.92
N HIS A 700 13.14 1.43 6.51
CA HIS A 700 13.10 2.88 6.31
C HIS A 700 13.67 3.25 4.94
N GLY A 701 14.84 2.72 4.61
CA GLY A 701 15.61 3.07 3.41
C GLY A 701 14.87 2.78 2.11
N ILE A 702 14.06 1.71 2.04
CA ILE A 702 13.29 1.35 0.84
C ILE A 702 12.27 2.44 0.45
N ASN A 703 11.82 3.25 1.40
CA ASN A 703 10.90 4.36 1.17
C ASN A 703 11.63 5.71 0.99
N PHE A 704 12.96 5.69 0.87
CA PHE A 704 13.77 6.88 0.59
C PHE A 704 14.51 6.78 -0.74
N LEU A 705 15.02 5.59 -1.08
CA LEU A 705 15.81 5.38 -2.31
C LEU A 705 14.92 5.41 -3.59
N PRO A 706 15.46 5.90 -4.70
CA PRO A 706 16.69 6.67 -4.80
C PRO A 706 16.51 8.10 -4.33
N LEU A 707 17.43 8.61 -3.51
CA LEU A 707 17.44 10.02 -3.14
C LEU A 707 18.02 10.85 -4.29
N THR A 708 17.28 11.84 -4.75
CA THR A 708 17.64 12.67 -5.90
C THR A 708 17.06 14.06 -5.74
N GLY A 709 17.37 14.97 -6.65
CA GLY A 709 16.75 16.30 -6.68
C GLY A 709 15.21 16.28 -6.78
N ALA A 710 14.61 15.12 -7.05
CA ALA A 710 13.18 14.90 -7.03
C ALA A 710 12.62 14.45 -5.66
N SER A 711 13.47 14.15 -4.68
CA SER A 711 13.07 13.67 -3.36
C SER A 711 12.67 14.79 -2.38
N LEU A 712 12.42 16.01 -2.89
CA LEU A 712 12.07 17.18 -2.09
C LEU A 712 10.79 17.01 -1.26
N TYR A 713 9.87 16.13 -1.67
CA TYR A 713 8.66 15.82 -0.92
C TYR A 713 8.97 15.23 0.48
N LEU A 714 10.12 14.54 0.65
CA LEU A 714 10.59 14.03 1.93
C LEU A 714 11.08 15.14 2.87
N ALA A 715 11.55 16.27 2.30
CA ALA A 715 12.13 17.37 3.06
C ALA A 715 11.12 18.39 3.57
N THR A 716 9.82 18.17 3.39
CA THR A 716 8.76 19.13 3.75
C THR A 716 8.55 19.30 5.25
N ASP A 717 8.96 18.32 6.07
CA ASP A 717 8.91 18.37 7.54
C ASP A 717 10.24 17.89 8.16
N PRO A 718 11.21 18.78 8.37
CA PRO A 718 12.48 18.42 9.00
C PRO A 718 12.35 17.78 10.38
N LYS A 719 11.36 18.20 11.18
CA LYS A 719 11.12 17.62 12.52
C LYS A 719 10.63 16.17 12.42
N TYR A 720 9.87 15.85 11.39
CA TYR A 720 9.48 14.46 11.15
C TYR A 720 10.70 13.61 10.78
N ILE A 721 11.59 14.10 9.92
CA ILE A 721 12.84 13.39 9.56
C ILE A 721 13.62 12.99 10.80
N GLU A 722 13.83 13.94 11.74
CA GLU A 722 14.52 13.66 13.00
C GLU A 722 13.83 12.59 13.85
N ARG A 723 12.51 12.71 14.01
CA ARG A 723 11.71 11.72 14.78
C ARG A 723 11.75 10.35 14.13
N ASN A 724 11.65 10.29 12.82
CA ASN A 724 11.64 9.04 12.06
C ASN A 724 13.01 8.35 12.12
N PHE A 725 14.09 9.11 11.93
CA PHE A 725 15.46 8.62 12.05
C PHE A 725 15.76 8.10 13.47
N ALA A 726 15.32 8.82 14.51
CA ALA A 726 15.46 8.39 15.89
C ALA A 726 14.66 7.10 16.18
N ASN A 727 13.47 6.96 15.61
CA ASN A 727 12.66 5.73 15.73
C ASN A 727 13.37 4.55 15.04
N MET A 728 13.95 4.74 13.87
CA MET A 728 14.74 3.72 13.19
C MET A 728 15.92 3.23 14.05
N LEU A 729 16.69 4.16 14.62
CA LEU A 729 17.82 3.80 15.50
C LEU A 729 17.36 3.05 16.75
N SER A 730 16.22 3.41 17.34
CA SER A 730 15.63 2.69 18.47
C SER A 730 15.21 1.28 18.10
N SER A 731 14.57 1.12 16.92
CA SER A 731 14.17 -0.19 16.40
C SER A 731 15.40 -1.06 16.06
N ASN A 732 16.44 -0.47 15.50
CA ASN A 732 17.70 -1.16 15.19
C ASN A 732 18.38 -1.71 16.45
N LYS A 733 18.38 -0.92 17.54
CA LYS A 733 18.88 -1.37 18.83
C LYS A 733 18.10 -2.57 19.36
N SER A 734 16.78 -2.53 19.34
CA SER A 734 15.93 -3.65 19.77
C SER A 734 16.13 -4.89 18.91
N PHE A 735 16.31 -4.72 17.60
CA PHE A 735 16.57 -5.78 16.65
C PHE A 735 17.90 -6.49 16.93
N HIS A 736 18.95 -5.73 17.24
CA HIS A 736 20.25 -6.27 17.62
C HIS A 736 20.25 -7.00 18.96
N GLU A 737 19.56 -6.47 19.98
CA GLU A 737 19.48 -7.07 21.33
C GLU A 737 18.92 -8.49 21.33
N ILE A 738 18.18 -8.89 20.31
CA ILE A 738 17.62 -10.24 20.15
C ILE A 738 18.43 -11.12 19.18
N GLY A 739 19.65 -10.69 18.80
CA GLY A 739 20.59 -11.50 18.01
C GLY A 739 20.33 -11.53 16.52
N PHE A 740 19.60 -10.54 15.96
CA PHE A 740 19.62 -10.29 14.52
C PHE A 740 20.91 -9.55 14.14
N GLU A 741 21.29 -9.65 12.86
CA GLU A 741 22.37 -8.87 12.30
C GLU A 741 22.07 -7.37 12.45
N GLY A 742 23.07 -6.60 12.80
CA GLY A 742 22.97 -5.16 12.96
C GLY A 742 23.85 -4.68 14.11
N ASN A 743 24.22 -3.41 14.04
CA ASN A 743 25.06 -2.78 15.04
C ASN A 743 24.30 -1.63 15.70
N PRO A 744 23.97 -1.71 17.01
CA PRO A 744 23.20 -0.65 17.67
C PRO A 744 23.96 0.70 17.75
N LYS A 745 25.24 0.72 17.41
CA LYS A 745 26.09 1.93 17.44
C LYS A 745 26.31 2.54 16.06
N ASN A 746 26.20 1.74 14.99
CA ASN A 746 26.43 2.17 13.61
C ASN A 746 25.29 1.66 12.72
N ILE A 747 25.08 2.32 11.58
CA ILE A 747 24.22 1.87 10.50
C ILE A 747 25.05 0.97 9.59
N ASP A 748 24.64 -0.28 9.43
CA ASP A 748 25.41 -1.26 8.65
C ASP A 748 24.83 -1.47 7.24
N LYS A 749 23.52 -1.22 7.04
CA LYS A 749 22.86 -1.32 5.74
C LYS A 749 22.45 0.06 5.24
N TRP A 750 22.70 0.34 3.97
CA TRP A 750 22.28 1.56 3.27
C TRP A 750 22.56 2.85 4.04
N HIS A 751 23.71 2.89 4.71
CA HIS A 751 24.10 4.02 5.56
C HIS A 751 24.18 5.35 4.78
N ASP A 752 24.52 5.31 3.50
CA ASP A 752 24.51 6.45 2.59
C ASP A 752 23.09 6.99 2.43
N VAL A 753 22.12 6.16 2.01
CA VAL A 753 20.71 6.52 1.85
C VAL A 753 20.13 7.09 3.16
N LEU A 754 20.37 6.44 4.29
CA LEU A 754 19.85 6.86 5.58
C LEU A 754 20.46 8.18 6.08
N HIS A 755 21.76 8.40 5.84
CA HIS A 755 22.40 9.66 6.17
C HIS A 755 22.04 10.77 5.18
N GLU A 756 21.84 10.47 3.91
CA GLU A 756 21.31 11.40 2.93
C GLU A 756 19.91 11.88 3.27
N TYR A 757 19.05 10.98 3.75
CA TYR A 757 17.75 11.34 4.28
C TYR A 757 17.86 12.28 5.50
N LEU A 758 18.74 11.97 6.47
CA LEU A 758 18.98 12.82 7.63
C LEU A 758 19.50 14.20 7.23
N ALA A 759 20.31 14.30 6.15
CA ALA A 759 20.89 15.55 5.70
C ALA A 759 19.84 16.59 5.27
N MET A 760 18.65 16.17 4.89
CA MET A 760 17.53 17.05 4.56
C MET A 760 17.03 17.85 5.79
N SER A 761 17.32 17.36 7.01
CA SER A 761 16.99 18.03 8.27
C SER A 761 18.24 18.62 8.94
N ASP A 762 19.30 17.83 9.05
CA ASP A 762 20.55 18.23 9.72
C ASP A 762 21.77 17.67 8.97
N ALA A 763 22.25 18.45 8.02
CA ALA A 763 23.38 18.06 7.16
C ALA A 763 24.69 17.86 7.95
N ASP A 764 24.94 18.65 8.98
CA ASP A 764 26.16 18.53 9.79
C ASP A 764 26.15 17.24 10.63
N GLN A 765 25.00 16.88 11.21
CA GLN A 765 24.83 15.63 11.92
C GLN A 765 24.97 14.44 10.98
N ALA A 766 24.37 14.51 9.80
CA ALA A 766 24.42 13.47 8.78
C ALA A 766 25.87 13.21 8.32
N ILE A 767 26.61 14.26 7.98
CA ILE A 767 28.03 14.21 7.59
C ILE A 767 28.86 13.59 8.71
N LYS A 768 28.69 14.05 9.95
CA LYS A 768 29.43 13.52 11.11
C LYS A 768 29.20 12.02 11.31
N ARG A 769 27.93 11.57 11.18
CA ARG A 769 27.58 10.14 11.28
C ARG A 769 28.17 9.34 10.14
N HIS A 770 28.04 9.83 8.91
CA HIS A 770 28.56 9.17 7.73
C HIS A 770 30.08 8.97 7.79
N LEU A 771 30.81 10.00 8.15
CA LEU A 771 32.27 9.91 8.33
C LEU A 771 32.69 8.96 9.48
N LYS A 772 31.87 8.83 10.53
CA LYS A 772 32.11 7.89 11.61
C LYS A 772 31.92 6.44 11.20
N ASN A 773 30.98 6.15 10.31
CA ASN A 773 30.78 4.81 9.76
C ASN A 773 31.98 4.37 8.90
N GLY A 774 32.67 5.34 8.27
CA GLY A 774 33.85 5.09 7.45
C GLY A 774 33.55 4.40 6.13
N ASP A 775 34.60 4.21 5.32
CA ASP A 775 34.55 3.57 4.00
C ASP A 775 34.37 2.03 4.05
N GLN A 776 34.22 1.46 5.23
CA GLN A 776 34.13 0.00 5.42
C GLN A 776 32.77 -0.58 4.96
N VAL A 777 31.73 0.24 4.97
CA VAL A 777 30.41 -0.14 4.47
C VAL A 777 30.25 0.35 3.03
N GLY A 778 29.93 -0.54 2.11
CA GLY A 778 29.69 -0.19 0.71
C GLY A 778 28.48 0.72 0.55
N SER A 779 28.47 1.51 -0.54
CA SER A 779 27.26 2.27 -0.93
C SER A 779 26.12 1.32 -1.30
N GLU A 780 24.89 1.78 -1.13
CA GLU A 780 23.73 1.12 -1.74
C GLU A 780 23.93 0.99 -3.26
N PHE A 781 23.39 -0.03 -3.89
CA PHE A 781 23.73 -0.34 -5.29
C PHE A 781 23.40 0.79 -6.27
N GLY A 782 22.28 1.50 -6.06
CA GLY A 782 21.86 2.65 -6.86
C GLY A 782 22.60 3.95 -6.51
N GLU A 783 23.37 3.96 -5.42
CA GLU A 783 24.10 5.12 -4.95
C GLU A 783 25.58 5.14 -5.40
N SER A 784 26.19 6.32 -5.27
CA SER A 784 27.62 6.51 -5.54
C SER A 784 28.25 7.48 -4.56
N LYS A 785 29.53 7.28 -4.25
CA LYS A 785 30.31 8.22 -3.46
C LYS A 785 30.31 9.65 -4.05
N VAL A 786 30.11 9.77 -5.37
CA VAL A 786 29.98 11.07 -6.06
C VAL A 786 28.73 11.77 -5.61
N HIS A 787 27.59 11.08 -5.71
CA HIS A 787 26.28 11.63 -5.36
C HIS A 787 26.18 11.91 -3.87
N THR A 788 26.56 10.97 -3.00
CA THR A 788 26.56 11.16 -1.54
C THR A 788 27.38 12.41 -1.13
N ALA A 789 28.57 12.61 -1.71
CA ALA A 789 29.38 13.77 -1.41
C ALA A 789 28.75 15.08 -1.90
N GLN A 790 28.16 15.08 -3.09
CA GLN A 790 27.44 16.22 -3.64
C GLN A 790 26.19 16.54 -2.81
N TRP A 791 25.43 15.56 -2.42
CA TRP A 791 24.21 15.69 -1.64
C TRP A 791 24.47 16.36 -0.29
N PHE A 792 25.44 15.87 0.46
CA PHE A 792 25.82 16.47 1.75
C PHE A 792 26.28 17.91 1.60
N GLY A 793 27.13 18.20 0.61
CA GLY A 793 27.57 19.55 0.35
C GLY A 793 26.43 20.49 -0.04
N ALA A 794 25.52 20.00 -0.88
CA ALA A 794 24.35 20.74 -1.33
C ALA A 794 23.44 21.10 -0.15
N TRP A 795 22.99 20.13 0.64
CA TRP A 795 22.09 20.37 1.79
C TRP A 795 22.73 21.27 2.85
N LYS A 796 24.03 21.07 3.15
CA LYS A 796 24.76 21.97 4.05
C LYS A 796 24.80 23.42 3.55
N SER A 797 24.92 23.63 2.24
CA SER A 797 24.95 24.97 1.64
C SER A 797 23.58 25.62 1.49
N LEU A 798 22.56 24.82 1.17
CA LEU A 798 21.20 25.27 0.88
C LEU A 798 20.34 25.45 2.13
N GLY A 799 20.60 24.67 3.18
CA GLY A 799 19.76 24.63 4.39
C GLY A 799 18.49 23.83 4.19
N HIS A 800 17.35 24.33 4.67
CA HIS A 800 16.06 23.61 4.63
C HIS A 800 15.26 23.94 3.37
N PHE A 801 14.52 22.97 2.89
CA PHE A 801 13.58 23.15 1.78
C PHE A 801 12.38 24.02 2.20
N ASP A 802 12.11 25.08 1.44
CA ASP A 802 10.93 25.94 1.62
C ASP A 802 9.76 25.46 0.73
N SER A 803 9.01 24.50 1.22
CA SER A 803 7.83 23.95 0.50
C SER A 803 6.67 24.95 0.33
N LYS A 804 6.74 26.13 0.99
CA LYS A 804 5.69 27.15 0.91
C LYS A 804 5.89 28.08 -0.28
N THR A 805 7.13 28.25 -0.74
CA THR A 805 7.45 29.07 -1.91
C THR A 805 7.50 28.20 -3.16
N THR A 806 6.49 28.35 -4.02
CA THR A 806 6.34 27.62 -5.28
C THR A 806 6.76 28.48 -6.48
N ALA A 807 6.91 27.86 -7.65
CA ALA A 807 7.28 28.53 -8.90
C ALA A 807 6.33 28.18 -10.04
N ASN A 808 6.24 29.04 -11.05
CA ASN A 808 5.46 28.82 -12.27
C ASN A 808 6.16 27.88 -13.30
N ILE A 809 7.05 27.04 -12.81
CA ILE A 809 7.76 26.01 -13.57
C ILE A 809 7.97 24.80 -12.66
N PRO A 810 7.81 23.56 -13.15
CA PRO A 810 7.90 22.37 -12.32
C PRO A 810 9.33 22.05 -11.83
N THR A 811 10.36 22.57 -12.54
CA THR A 811 11.77 22.28 -12.25
C THR A 811 12.44 23.39 -11.43
N ALA A 812 11.77 23.81 -10.37
CA ALA A 812 12.26 24.83 -9.45
C ALA A 812 12.03 24.45 -7.98
N ALA A 813 12.90 24.94 -7.10
CA ALA A 813 12.79 24.75 -5.66
C ALA A 813 13.41 25.94 -4.92
N VAL A 814 12.98 26.16 -3.68
CA VAL A 814 13.52 27.23 -2.82
C VAL A 814 14.01 26.61 -1.52
N PHE A 815 15.13 27.14 -1.04
CA PHE A 815 15.75 26.69 0.21
C PHE A 815 16.05 27.89 1.11
N ILE A 816 16.08 27.65 2.40
CA ILE A 816 16.38 28.67 3.41
C ILE A 816 17.55 28.17 4.27
N ASN A 817 18.61 28.95 4.30
CA ASN A 817 19.73 28.76 5.22
C ASN A 817 19.94 30.05 5.99
N ASP A 818 19.69 30.06 7.28
CA ASP A 818 19.61 31.24 8.14
C ASP A 818 18.71 32.35 7.53
N ASP A 819 19.29 33.51 7.25
CA ASP A 819 18.58 34.65 6.68
C ASP A 819 18.71 34.73 5.15
N VAL A 820 19.01 33.62 4.47
CA VAL A 820 19.19 33.59 3.01
C VAL A 820 18.24 32.59 2.35
N LYS A 821 17.38 33.09 1.48
CA LYS A 821 16.64 32.26 0.52
C LYS A 821 17.49 31.97 -0.71
N THR A 822 17.54 30.72 -1.12
CA THR A 822 18.22 30.28 -2.35
C THR A 822 17.20 29.70 -3.31
N TYR A 823 17.00 30.38 -4.44
CA TYR A 823 16.11 29.95 -5.51
C TYR A 823 16.91 29.14 -6.53
N VAL A 824 16.48 27.92 -6.76
CA VAL A 824 17.13 26.97 -7.68
C VAL A 824 16.15 26.69 -8.81
N VAL A 825 16.58 26.87 -10.05
CA VAL A 825 15.78 26.58 -11.24
C VAL A 825 16.60 25.79 -12.25
N HIS A 826 16.07 24.66 -12.70
CA HIS A 826 16.58 23.95 -13.86
C HIS A 826 15.75 24.28 -15.09
N ASN A 827 16.28 25.07 -16.01
CA ASN A 827 15.63 25.35 -17.28
C ASN A 827 16.01 24.27 -18.31
N LEU A 828 15.18 23.24 -18.49
CA LEU A 828 15.41 22.16 -19.45
C LEU A 828 15.13 22.59 -20.90
N GLY A 829 14.55 23.77 -21.10
CA GLY A 829 14.30 24.33 -22.43
C GLY A 829 15.54 24.97 -23.04
N LYS A 830 15.53 25.17 -24.36
CA LYS A 830 16.64 25.74 -25.13
C LYS A 830 16.72 27.28 -25.11
N LYS A 831 15.71 27.96 -24.55
CA LYS A 831 15.63 29.43 -24.53
C LYS A 831 15.56 29.95 -23.11
N SER A 832 16.13 31.14 -22.88
CA SER A 832 15.95 31.85 -21.61
C SER A 832 14.49 32.21 -21.37
N LYS A 833 14.03 32.10 -20.15
CA LYS A 833 12.67 32.46 -19.72
C LYS A 833 12.70 33.17 -18.36
N VAL A 834 11.58 33.81 -18.00
CA VAL A 834 11.38 34.39 -16.67
C VAL A 834 10.58 33.41 -15.83
N VAL A 835 11.10 33.11 -14.66
CA VAL A 835 10.43 32.28 -13.65
C VAL A 835 9.95 33.19 -12.53
N ALA A 836 8.68 33.06 -12.16
CA ALA A 836 8.05 33.78 -11.07
C ALA A 836 7.77 32.84 -9.91
N PHE A 837 8.12 33.28 -8.72
CA PHE A 837 7.88 32.57 -7.47
C PHE A 837 6.69 33.18 -6.72
N SER A 838 6.01 32.36 -5.91
CA SER A 838 4.80 32.76 -5.18
C SER A 838 5.02 33.86 -4.14
N ASP A 839 6.26 34.07 -3.70
CA ASP A 839 6.66 35.20 -2.83
C ASP A 839 6.99 36.50 -3.57
N GLY A 840 6.73 36.58 -4.87
CA GLY A 840 6.92 37.76 -5.72
C GLY A 840 8.28 37.88 -6.38
N VAL A 841 9.24 37.00 -6.04
CA VAL A 841 10.56 37.02 -6.67
C VAL A 841 10.46 36.58 -8.12
N GLN A 842 11.15 37.30 -9.00
CA GLN A 842 11.32 36.92 -10.40
C GLN A 842 12.78 36.65 -10.73
N MET A 843 13.01 35.67 -11.59
CA MET A 843 14.34 35.25 -12.01
C MET A 843 14.39 34.99 -13.51
N ARG A 844 15.26 35.71 -14.22
CA ARG A 844 15.57 35.35 -15.61
C ARG A 844 16.56 34.21 -15.61
N VAL A 845 16.17 33.08 -16.23
CA VAL A 845 16.96 31.84 -16.26
C VAL A 845 17.39 31.50 -17.67
N SER A 846 18.66 31.16 -17.82
CA SER A 846 19.23 30.56 -19.03
C SER A 846 18.98 29.06 -19.06
N PRO A 847 19.16 28.35 -20.19
CA PRO A 847 19.18 26.90 -20.20
C PRO A 847 20.15 26.32 -19.17
N GLY A 848 19.77 25.20 -18.54
CA GLY A 848 20.53 24.54 -17.47
C GLY A 848 20.19 25.05 -16.07
N LEU A 849 21.09 24.80 -15.12
CA LEU A 849 20.97 25.15 -13.71
C LEU A 849 21.19 26.66 -13.48
N ASN A 850 20.28 27.27 -12.77
CA ASN A 850 20.34 28.67 -12.37
C ASN A 850 20.08 28.79 -10.87
N VAL A 851 20.91 29.56 -10.15
CA VAL A 851 20.82 29.77 -8.71
C VAL A 851 20.83 31.26 -8.39
N LYS A 852 19.88 31.74 -7.59
CA LYS A 852 19.82 33.12 -7.09
C LYS A 852 19.67 33.10 -5.58
N LYS A 853 20.51 33.89 -4.90
CA LYS A 853 20.39 34.08 -3.45
C LYS A 853 19.77 35.46 -3.15
N HIS A 854 18.94 35.47 -2.12
CA HIS A 854 18.25 36.67 -1.64
C HIS A 854 18.26 36.70 -0.13
N SER A 855 18.76 37.81 0.45
CA SER A 855 18.73 37.97 1.90
C SER A 855 17.31 38.24 2.36
N ILE A 856 16.87 37.59 3.42
CA ILE A 856 15.59 37.84 4.06
C ILE A 856 15.79 39.05 4.96
N GLU A 857 15.16 40.17 4.59
CA GLU A 857 15.11 41.32 5.50
C GLU A 857 14.21 40.97 6.69
N ARG A 858 14.73 41.15 7.89
CA ARG A 858 14.00 40.90 9.15
C ARG A 858 12.99 41.98 9.43
#